data_66ea089667c9817025ade28d57730a5a
#
_entry.id   66ea089667c9817025ade28d57730a5a
#
_cell.length_a   1.000
_cell.length_b   1.000
_cell.length_c   1.000
_cell.angle_alpha   90.00
_cell.angle_beta   90.00
_cell.angle_gamma   90.00
#
_symmetry.space_group_name_H-M   'P 1'
#
loop_
_entity.id
_entity.type
_entity.pdbx_description
1 polymer ?
#
loop_
_entity_poly.entity_id
_entity_poly.type
_entity_poly.pdbx_seq_one_letter_code
_entity_poly.pdbx_strand_id
1 'polypeptide(L)'
;MTDLKTLLTPLFVMIFSLSLSAQTPAARIIGLVGDEGHKPIEAATISLLDARDSSRVRQTVSDKTGQWVFDKVAEGKYLVSATSVGRSSSYSKVFELIGNQSAIVLEAIVLQATSKNLQEVAVIGKKPFIEQKADRMVVNVDASPSNAGATALDVLERSPGVTLDKDDNISLKGKQGVTVMIDNKPTYLTAAQLASYLKSLPASAIDQIELMTNPSAKYDAAGNSGIINIKTKKNKTRGFNGNINLTHTQGVYPKPSGSLNLNYRDGRTNFFLNAGYSRWEGFQHLDIGRTYLNPGPDRVVNSIFTQATEMHFTNPSMNLKFGMDYYLSDRTTLGFVVSGFRNEENNRSSSNIFLKDAHGSIDSIVYSPSNTDNTWKNGSVNLNFRHQFDSTGKELTADLDYVRYSSHSDQYFDNITTYPGNDHKTETILTGNLPSTIDIYTVKSDYTHPLAKDLKLEAGVKSSYVRTDNMANYFNVENDVPEVDTTKTNHFIYRENINAGYVNLNKQYKKWGIQAGLRVENTNYSGHQLGNGLSVINKDSSFSRNYFSFFPTLYVSYQANEKNQFSVNYGRRIDRPAYQDLNPFLFFLDQYTYQAGNPYLQPQFSHNVELGHTYGGWLSTTLNYSYTKDFFSETFEQSGRATILRNGNIGSRQNAGIALSAQLHVTKWWMSILYSNVNYTKFSGILYGEPINVDATTLTLNVNNQFTFPHGWSAELSGWYRTKGVEGQIVIYSLGQATAAISKKILKEKASLKLGIRDFLYTNKPHGYLNFQQTEATFRNYRDSRQVSVTFSYRFGKPLKAPVRHRASGTGEEESRVKTGGNN
;
A
#
# COMPACT_ATOMS: atom_id res chain seq x y z
N MET A 1 -43.49 22.93 -8.52
CA MET A 1 -43.49 21.91 -9.55
C MET A 1 -43.95 22.53 -10.85
N THR A 2 -43.14 23.31 -11.48
CA THR A 2 -43.25 23.84 -12.86
C THR A 2 -41.87 24.38 -13.20
N ASP A 3 -41.44 24.16 -14.45
CA ASP A 3 -40.27 24.75 -15.09
C ASP A 3 -38.89 24.11 -14.89
N LEU A 4 -38.75 22.86 -15.36
CA LEU A 4 -37.46 22.32 -15.74
C LEU A 4 -37.45 21.60 -17.12
N LYS A 5 -38.41 21.94 -18.00
CA LYS A 5 -38.52 21.36 -19.35
C LYS A 5 -38.23 22.32 -20.52
N THR A 6 -37.94 23.56 -20.24
CA THR A 6 -37.79 24.59 -21.29
C THR A 6 -36.35 25.06 -21.56
N LEU A 7 -35.35 24.47 -20.91
CA LEU A 7 -33.93 24.88 -21.09
C LEU A 7 -33.04 23.84 -21.80
N LEU A 8 -33.61 22.71 -22.24
CA LEU A 8 -32.83 21.63 -22.89
C LEU A 8 -33.13 21.47 -24.41
N THR A 9 -34.06 22.24 -24.97
CA THR A 9 -34.43 22.10 -26.35
C THR A 9 -33.61 22.88 -27.40
N PRO A 10 -32.86 23.95 -27.11
CA PRO A 10 -32.00 24.60 -28.10
C PRO A 10 -30.61 24.01 -28.26
N LEU A 11 -30.15 23.09 -27.35
CA LEU A 11 -28.79 22.52 -27.44
C LEU A 11 -28.72 21.27 -28.34
N PHE A 12 -29.87 20.66 -28.69
CA PHE A 12 -29.88 19.43 -29.49
C PHE A 12 -30.09 19.70 -31.02
N VAL A 13 -30.42 20.91 -31.43
CA VAL A 13 -30.61 21.29 -32.85
C VAL A 13 -29.33 21.84 -33.48
N MET A 14 -28.30 22.19 -32.69
CA MET A 14 -27.06 22.80 -33.21
C MET A 14 -25.93 21.78 -33.48
N ILE A 15 -26.14 20.49 -33.33
CA ILE A 15 -25.13 19.42 -33.57
C ILE A 15 -25.41 18.61 -34.85
N PHE A 16 -26.52 18.90 -35.59
CA PHE A 16 -26.89 18.07 -36.74
C PHE A 16 -26.76 18.74 -38.13
N SER A 17 -26.04 19.83 -38.23
CA SER A 17 -25.75 20.47 -39.52
C SER A 17 -24.27 20.83 -39.59
N LEU A 18 -23.48 19.95 -40.17
CA LEU A 18 -22.25 20.18 -40.92
C LEU A 18 -21.49 18.82 -41.14
N SER A 19 -22.02 18.04 -42.07
CA SER A 19 -21.24 16.99 -42.73
C SER A 19 -21.51 17.05 -44.23
N LEU A 20 -21.12 18.15 -44.86
CA LEU A 20 -20.79 18.12 -46.27
C LEU A 20 -19.37 17.56 -46.40
N SER A 21 -19.25 16.27 -46.68
CA SER A 21 -18.00 15.66 -47.09
C SER A 21 -17.68 16.16 -48.48
N ALA A 22 -16.78 17.14 -48.58
CA ALA A 22 -16.10 17.40 -49.86
C ALA A 22 -15.30 16.14 -50.20
N GLN A 23 -15.61 15.49 -51.31
CA GLN A 23 -14.79 14.42 -51.86
C GLN A 23 -13.46 15.04 -52.28
N THR A 24 -12.40 14.87 -51.51
CA THR A 24 -11.05 15.20 -51.91
C THR A 24 -10.64 14.29 -53.07
N PRO A 25 -10.05 14.80 -54.14
CA PRO A 25 -9.49 13.98 -55.24
C PRO A 25 -8.46 13.01 -54.63
N ALA A 26 -8.65 11.74 -54.88
CA ALA A 26 -7.86 10.66 -54.28
C ALA A 26 -6.96 10.04 -55.39
N ALA A 27 -5.67 10.15 -55.23
CA ALA A 27 -4.67 9.61 -56.18
C ALA A 27 -4.29 8.15 -55.86
N ARG A 28 -3.71 7.47 -56.80
CA ARG A 28 -3.12 6.12 -56.71
C ARG A 28 -1.60 6.20 -56.71
N ILE A 29 -0.96 5.47 -55.80
CA ILE A 29 0.51 5.37 -55.75
C ILE A 29 0.90 3.94 -56.07
N ILE A 30 1.79 3.75 -57.01
CA ILE A 30 2.28 2.45 -57.49
C ILE A 30 3.78 2.41 -57.42
N GLY A 31 4.38 1.29 -57.06
CA GLY A 31 5.83 1.10 -57.09
C GLY A 31 6.21 -0.38 -57.10
N LEU A 32 7.53 -0.61 -57.23
CA LEU A 32 8.13 -1.92 -57.18
C LEU A 32 9.10 -2.03 -56.00
N VAL A 33 9.26 -3.23 -55.43
CA VAL A 33 10.28 -3.51 -54.43
C VAL A 33 11.10 -4.73 -54.88
N GLY A 34 12.42 -4.63 -54.86
CA GLY A 34 13.35 -5.68 -55.30
C GLY A 34 14.57 -5.77 -54.41
N ASP A 35 15.41 -6.77 -54.64
CA ASP A 35 16.71 -6.91 -53.99
C ASP A 35 17.82 -6.21 -54.79
N GLU A 36 19.05 -6.27 -54.31
CA GLU A 36 20.24 -5.68 -54.97
C GLU A 36 20.49 -6.22 -56.40
N GLY A 37 19.96 -7.41 -56.76
CA GLY A 37 19.98 -8.00 -58.09
C GLY A 37 18.70 -7.70 -58.88
N HIS A 38 17.85 -6.74 -58.47
CA HIS A 38 16.57 -6.38 -59.06
C HIS A 38 15.53 -7.55 -59.12
N LYS A 39 15.72 -8.60 -58.32
CA LYS A 39 14.73 -9.65 -58.21
C LYS A 39 13.55 -9.17 -57.33
N PRO A 40 12.29 -9.40 -57.80
CA PRO A 40 11.13 -8.94 -57.03
C PRO A 40 11.06 -9.63 -55.65
N ILE A 41 10.65 -8.88 -54.65
CA ILE A 41 10.43 -9.37 -53.29
C ILE A 41 8.95 -9.46 -53.05
N GLU A 42 8.42 -10.68 -52.91
CA GLU A 42 7.02 -10.96 -52.54
C GLU A 42 6.82 -10.73 -51.01
N ALA A 43 5.62 -10.28 -50.65
CA ALA A 43 5.19 -10.08 -49.25
C ALA A 43 6.08 -9.11 -48.45
N ALA A 44 6.78 -8.17 -49.11
CA ALA A 44 7.44 -7.07 -48.43
C ALA A 44 6.36 -6.11 -47.87
N THR A 45 6.54 -5.67 -46.65
CA THR A 45 5.65 -4.70 -46.04
C THR A 45 5.99 -3.29 -46.52
N ILE A 46 5.04 -2.63 -47.15
CA ILE A 46 5.16 -1.28 -47.70
C ILE A 46 4.28 -0.35 -46.85
N SER A 47 4.88 0.70 -46.30
CA SER A 47 4.17 1.69 -45.48
C SER A 47 4.28 3.08 -46.12
N LEU A 48 3.14 3.73 -46.31
CA LEU A 48 3.04 5.13 -46.70
C LEU A 48 3.12 6.00 -45.43
N LEU A 49 4.09 6.90 -45.39
CA LEU A 49 4.38 7.75 -44.25
C LEU A 49 4.14 9.23 -44.61
N ASP A 50 3.63 10.03 -43.67
CA ASP A 50 3.59 11.48 -43.81
C ASP A 50 5.02 12.04 -43.71
N ALA A 51 5.41 12.87 -44.68
CA ALA A 51 6.78 13.40 -44.74
C ALA A 51 7.11 14.38 -43.61
N ARG A 52 6.11 14.92 -42.88
CA ARG A 52 6.31 15.92 -41.80
C ARG A 52 6.76 15.30 -40.49
N ASP A 53 6.21 14.11 -40.15
CA ASP A 53 6.41 13.48 -38.85
C ASP A 53 6.72 11.98 -38.92
N SER A 54 6.81 11.42 -40.15
CA SER A 54 6.97 9.99 -40.43
C SER A 54 5.86 9.11 -39.82
N SER A 55 4.72 9.67 -39.53
CA SER A 55 3.55 8.91 -39.08
C SER A 55 3.00 8.03 -40.19
N ARG A 56 2.59 6.80 -39.88
CA ARG A 56 2.08 5.86 -40.87
C ARG A 56 0.65 6.20 -41.26
N VAL A 57 0.47 6.52 -42.54
CA VAL A 57 -0.84 6.84 -43.14
C VAL A 57 -1.55 5.59 -43.63
N ARG A 58 -0.83 4.69 -44.32
CA ARG A 58 -1.36 3.41 -44.84
C ARG A 58 -0.26 2.34 -44.94
N GLN A 59 -0.70 1.09 -45.13
CA GLN A 59 0.18 -0.05 -45.27
C GLN A 59 -0.41 -1.04 -46.27
N THR A 60 0.45 -1.64 -47.09
CA THR A 60 0.14 -2.69 -48.06
C THR A 60 1.29 -3.71 -48.08
N VAL A 61 1.18 -4.75 -48.88
CA VAL A 61 2.25 -5.71 -49.11
C VAL A 61 2.48 -5.85 -50.64
N SER A 62 3.71 -6.17 -51.02
CA SER A 62 4.07 -6.42 -52.41
C SER A 62 3.57 -7.79 -52.86
N ASP A 63 3.19 -7.89 -54.14
CA ASP A 63 2.79 -9.15 -54.79
C ASP A 63 4.00 -9.97 -55.26
N LYS A 64 3.75 -11.09 -56.00
CA LYS A 64 4.79 -11.98 -56.55
C LYS A 64 5.73 -11.30 -57.53
N THR A 65 5.32 -10.20 -58.15
CA THR A 65 6.14 -9.43 -59.10
C THR A 65 6.85 -8.28 -58.39
N GLY A 66 6.72 -8.17 -57.08
CA GLY A 66 7.26 -7.07 -56.26
C GLY A 66 6.46 -5.77 -56.37
N GLN A 67 5.33 -5.80 -57.05
CA GLN A 67 4.48 -4.61 -57.20
C GLN A 67 3.63 -4.37 -55.96
N TRP A 68 3.43 -3.11 -55.63
CA TRP A 68 2.55 -2.66 -54.53
C TRP A 68 1.76 -1.42 -54.93
N VAL A 69 0.60 -1.21 -54.32
CA VAL A 69 -0.31 -0.13 -54.66
C VAL A 69 -0.96 0.43 -53.39
N PHE A 70 -1.08 1.76 -53.32
CA PHE A 70 -1.97 2.47 -52.44
C PHE A 70 -3.04 3.18 -53.26
N ASP A 71 -4.31 2.82 -53.06
CA ASP A 71 -5.44 3.43 -53.69
C ASP A 71 -6.04 4.51 -52.78
N LYS A 72 -6.63 5.57 -53.36
CA LYS A 72 -7.37 6.62 -52.64
C LYS A 72 -6.53 7.33 -51.58
N VAL A 73 -5.34 7.81 -51.91
CA VAL A 73 -4.51 8.63 -51.05
C VAL A 73 -4.86 10.10 -51.23
N ALA A 74 -5.03 10.84 -50.13
CA ALA A 74 -5.32 12.28 -50.13
C ALA A 74 -4.07 13.08 -50.61
N GLU A 75 -4.30 14.31 -50.97
CA GLU A 75 -3.21 15.27 -51.28
C GLU A 75 -2.30 15.44 -50.08
N GLY A 76 -0.99 15.55 -50.29
CA GLY A 76 0.01 15.74 -49.25
C GLY A 76 1.42 15.32 -49.62
N LYS A 77 2.35 15.54 -48.74
CA LYS A 77 3.76 15.14 -48.89
C LYS A 77 4.00 13.80 -48.17
N TYR A 78 4.54 12.84 -48.91
CA TYR A 78 4.68 11.47 -48.41
C TYR A 78 6.07 10.92 -48.72
N LEU A 79 6.42 9.85 -48.02
CA LEU A 79 7.48 8.93 -48.39
C LEU A 79 7.02 7.50 -48.16
N VAL A 80 7.58 6.56 -48.87
CA VAL A 80 7.25 5.14 -48.73
C VAL A 80 8.43 4.43 -48.11
N SER A 81 8.17 3.62 -47.08
CA SER A 81 9.14 2.69 -46.51
C SER A 81 8.78 1.26 -46.91
N ALA A 82 9.80 0.49 -47.29
CA ALA A 82 9.69 -0.93 -47.59
C ALA A 82 10.53 -1.74 -46.59
N THR A 83 9.97 -2.85 -46.07
CA THR A 83 10.66 -3.77 -45.16
C THR A 83 10.34 -5.20 -45.50
N SER A 84 11.33 -6.11 -45.37
CA SER A 84 11.16 -7.56 -45.57
C SER A 84 12.04 -8.32 -44.58
N VAL A 85 11.66 -9.54 -44.24
CA VAL A 85 12.40 -10.39 -43.30
C VAL A 85 13.82 -10.66 -43.82
N GLY A 86 14.84 -10.42 -43.01
CA GLY A 86 16.25 -10.63 -43.36
C GLY A 86 16.87 -9.54 -44.25
N ARG A 87 16.19 -8.38 -44.43
CA ARG A 87 16.65 -7.25 -45.24
C ARG A 87 16.57 -5.95 -44.46
N SER A 88 17.43 -4.97 -44.78
CA SER A 88 17.37 -3.61 -44.21
C SER A 88 16.18 -2.85 -44.78
N SER A 89 15.52 -2.04 -43.93
CA SER A 89 14.49 -1.11 -44.38
C SER A 89 15.07 -0.05 -45.35
N SER A 90 14.31 0.23 -46.41
CA SER A 90 14.68 1.25 -47.40
C SER A 90 13.50 2.23 -47.58
N TYR A 91 13.82 3.46 -47.96
CA TYR A 91 12.82 4.53 -48.09
C TYR A 91 12.90 5.13 -49.50
N SER A 92 11.71 5.54 -50.03
CA SER A 92 11.64 6.39 -51.23
C SER A 92 12.13 7.81 -50.94
N LYS A 93 12.38 8.59 -51.97
CA LYS A 93 12.43 10.04 -51.85
C LYS A 93 11.05 10.58 -51.41
N VAL A 94 11.05 11.74 -50.76
CA VAL A 94 9.80 12.45 -50.47
C VAL A 94 9.18 12.90 -51.79
N PHE A 95 7.88 12.66 -51.97
CA PHE A 95 7.09 13.07 -53.10
C PHE A 95 5.80 13.78 -52.65
N GLU A 96 5.24 14.60 -53.54
CA GLU A 96 4.04 15.39 -53.25
C GLU A 96 2.91 14.96 -54.16
N LEU A 97 1.73 14.67 -53.59
CA LEU A 97 0.51 14.43 -54.31
C LEU A 97 -0.28 15.74 -54.40
N ILE A 98 -0.53 16.20 -55.62
CA ILE A 98 -1.24 17.44 -55.93
C ILE A 98 -2.55 17.05 -56.63
N GLY A 99 -3.63 17.78 -56.36
CA GLY A 99 -5.04 17.51 -56.67
C GLY A 99 -5.42 17.21 -58.13
N ASN A 100 -4.52 17.17 -59.08
CA ASN A 100 -4.83 16.85 -60.49
C ASN A 100 -4.11 15.57 -60.99
N GLN A 101 -3.48 14.79 -60.09
CA GLN A 101 -2.80 13.56 -60.47
C GLN A 101 -3.65 12.33 -60.14
N SER A 102 -4.02 11.55 -61.19
CA SER A 102 -4.77 10.31 -60.98
C SER A 102 -3.92 9.14 -60.49
N ALA A 103 -2.60 9.12 -60.82
CA ALA A 103 -1.65 8.12 -60.34
C ALA A 103 -0.21 8.64 -60.31
N ILE A 104 0.61 8.19 -59.35
CA ILE A 104 2.09 8.36 -59.31
C ILE A 104 2.75 6.99 -59.32
N VAL A 105 3.77 6.82 -60.14
CA VAL A 105 4.62 5.64 -60.15
C VAL A 105 5.96 6.03 -59.51
N LEU A 106 6.35 5.36 -58.42
CA LEU A 106 7.60 5.60 -57.74
C LEU A 106 8.75 4.75 -58.30
N GLU A 107 9.97 5.23 -58.18
CA GLU A 107 11.18 4.43 -58.48
C GLU A 107 11.18 3.16 -57.62
N ALA A 108 11.76 2.07 -58.14
CA ALA A 108 11.83 0.80 -57.43
C ALA A 108 12.65 0.95 -56.14
N ILE A 109 12.10 0.47 -55.04
CA ILE A 109 12.75 0.46 -53.74
C ILE A 109 13.60 -0.81 -53.62
N VAL A 110 14.92 -0.67 -53.42
CA VAL A 110 15.85 -1.78 -53.29
C VAL A 110 16.12 -2.06 -51.80
N LEU A 111 15.93 -3.33 -51.41
CA LEU A 111 16.18 -3.82 -50.04
C LEU A 111 17.49 -4.60 -50.01
N GLN A 112 18.44 -4.18 -49.17
CA GLN A 112 19.74 -4.84 -48.98
C GLN A 112 19.64 -5.97 -47.98
N ALA A 113 20.36 -7.11 -48.24
CA ALA A 113 20.45 -8.20 -47.29
C ALA A 113 21.20 -7.78 -46.01
N THR A 114 20.64 -8.03 -44.88
CA THR A 114 21.26 -7.72 -43.56
C THR A 114 21.95 -8.97 -43.02
N SER A 115 23.29 -8.95 -42.88
CA SER A 115 24.09 -9.98 -42.20
C SER A 115 24.19 -9.77 -40.68
N LYS A 116 23.24 -9.07 -40.06
CA LYS A 116 23.22 -8.89 -38.60
C LYS A 116 22.09 -9.68 -37.98
N ASN A 117 22.45 -10.49 -36.95
CA ASN A 117 21.50 -11.16 -36.05
C ASN A 117 20.32 -10.26 -35.70
N LEU A 118 19.13 -10.72 -36.02
CA LEU A 118 17.86 -10.09 -35.62
C LEU A 118 17.85 -9.97 -34.09
N GLN A 119 18.17 -8.81 -33.56
CA GLN A 119 17.67 -8.43 -32.24
C GLN A 119 16.18 -8.16 -32.44
N GLU A 120 15.37 -9.01 -31.82
CA GLU A 120 13.93 -8.86 -31.73
C GLU A 120 13.60 -7.42 -31.31
N VAL A 121 13.10 -6.61 -32.20
CA VAL A 121 12.49 -5.32 -31.88
C VAL A 121 11.14 -5.65 -31.28
N ALA A 122 11.12 -5.95 -29.98
CA ALA A 122 9.89 -5.96 -29.23
C ALA A 122 9.31 -4.54 -29.34
N VAL A 123 8.23 -4.39 -30.07
CA VAL A 123 7.35 -3.20 -29.97
C VAL A 123 6.77 -3.25 -28.56
N ILE A 124 7.46 -2.67 -27.60
CA ILE A 124 6.95 -2.49 -26.24
C ILE A 124 5.87 -1.42 -26.35
N GLY A 125 4.63 -1.84 -26.58
CA GLY A 125 3.49 -0.97 -26.39
C GLY A 125 3.61 -0.37 -24.97
N LYS A 126 3.55 0.95 -24.84
CA LYS A 126 3.57 1.60 -23.53
C LYS A 126 2.41 1.02 -22.71
N LYS A 127 2.73 0.25 -21.65
CA LYS A 127 1.72 -0.24 -20.72
C LYS A 127 0.94 0.96 -20.18
N PRO A 128 -0.38 0.89 -20.07
CA PRO A 128 -1.15 1.95 -19.41
C PRO A 128 -0.70 2.06 -17.95
N PHE A 129 -0.79 3.25 -17.36
CA PHE A 129 -0.44 3.44 -15.94
C PHE A 129 -1.27 2.55 -15.03
N ILE A 130 -2.57 2.41 -15.31
CA ILE A 130 -3.50 1.52 -14.60
C ILE A 130 -3.97 0.43 -15.56
N GLU A 131 -3.88 -0.83 -15.12
CA GLU A 131 -4.40 -1.99 -15.83
C GLU A 131 -5.30 -2.77 -14.88
N GLN A 132 -6.57 -2.96 -15.24
CA GLN A 132 -7.50 -3.77 -14.47
C GLN A 132 -7.40 -5.23 -14.90
N LYS A 133 -7.00 -6.11 -13.98
CA LYS A 133 -7.08 -7.58 -14.13
C LYS A 133 -8.30 -8.14 -13.41
N ALA A 134 -8.58 -9.42 -13.60
CA ALA A 134 -9.76 -10.05 -13.00
C ALA A 134 -9.79 -9.93 -11.47
N ASP A 135 -8.67 -10.18 -10.81
CA ASP A 135 -8.52 -10.26 -9.36
C ASP A 135 -7.78 -9.06 -8.73
N ARG A 136 -7.25 -8.13 -9.57
CA ARG A 136 -6.42 -7.02 -9.09
C ARG A 136 -6.40 -5.84 -10.04
N MET A 137 -6.13 -4.67 -9.50
CA MET A 137 -5.71 -3.50 -10.26
C MET A 137 -4.18 -3.45 -10.27
N VAL A 138 -3.58 -3.21 -11.42
CA VAL A 138 -2.13 -3.09 -11.58
C VAL A 138 -1.77 -1.65 -11.91
N VAL A 139 -0.90 -1.06 -11.11
CA VAL A 139 -0.30 0.26 -11.35
C VAL A 139 1.10 0.06 -11.91
N ASN A 140 1.31 0.38 -13.17
CA ASN A 140 2.59 0.26 -13.86
C ASN A 140 3.46 1.48 -13.55
N VAL A 141 4.44 1.33 -12.68
CA VAL A 141 5.20 2.44 -12.09
C VAL A 141 6.01 3.24 -13.13
N ASP A 142 6.58 2.56 -14.12
CA ASP A 142 7.34 3.20 -15.19
C ASP A 142 6.49 3.99 -16.19
N ALA A 143 5.20 3.72 -16.23
CA ALA A 143 4.29 4.43 -17.14
C ALA A 143 4.03 5.89 -16.72
N SER A 144 4.33 6.25 -15.46
CA SER A 144 4.17 7.62 -14.96
C SER A 144 5.52 8.36 -14.88
N PRO A 145 5.70 9.46 -15.62
CA PRO A 145 6.93 10.27 -15.59
C PRO A 145 7.24 10.86 -14.20
N SER A 146 6.23 11.13 -13.39
CA SER A 146 6.39 11.70 -12.06
C SER A 146 6.98 10.73 -11.03
N ASN A 147 7.04 9.43 -11.35
CA ASN A 147 7.68 8.44 -10.50
C ASN A 147 9.22 8.48 -10.57
N ALA A 148 9.80 9.27 -11.47
CA ALA A 148 11.24 9.50 -11.48
C ALA A 148 11.69 10.24 -10.22
N GLY A 149 12.51 9.59 -9.39
CA GLY A 149 12.96 10.13 -8.11
C GLY A 149 11.95 9.97 -6.95
N ALA A 150 10.75 9.43 -7.20
CA ALA A 150 9.78 9.11 -6.17
C ALA A 150 10.17 7.86 -5.38
N THR A 151 9.60 7.70 -4.19
CA THR A 151 9.69 6.50 -3.37
C THR A 151 8.50 5.57 -3.63
N ALA A 152 8.57 4.34 -3.13
CA ALA A 152 7.44 3.43 -3.18
C ALA A 152 6.19 3.99 -2.47
N LEU A 153 6.39 4.67 -1.35
CA LEU A 153 5.29 5.31 -0.61
C LEU A 153 4.63 6.41 -1.43
N ASP A 154 5.41 7.25 -2.10
CA ASP A 154 4.88 8.29 -2.99
C ASP A 154 4.07 7.70 -4.16
N VAL A 155 4.48 6.53 -4.68
CA VAL A 155 3.73 5.84 -5.74
C VAL A 155 2.44 5.25 -5.20
N LEU A 156 2.47 4.70 -3.99
CA LEU A 156 1.27 4.18 -3.33
C LEU A 156 0.27 5.30 -3.03
N GLU A 157 0.70 6.42 -2.49
CA GLU A 157 -0.16 7.59 -2.23
C GLU A 157 -0.89 8.08 -3.49
N ARG A 158 -0.27 7.87 -4.67
CA ARG A 158 -0.85 8.21 -5.98
C ARG A 158 -1.64 7.07 -6.60
N SER A 159 -1.58 5.89 -6.02
CA SER A 159 -2.27 4.71 -6.57
C SER A 159 -3.76 4.79 -6.29
N PRO A 160 -4.62 4.45 -7.27
CA PRO A 160 -6.06 4.55 -7.11
C PRO A 160 -6.58 3.72 -5.94
N GLY A 161 -7.35 4.37 -5.07
CA GLY A 161 -7.97 3.72 -3.92
C GLY A 161 -7.04 3.48 -2.73
N VAL A 162 -5.78 3.85 -2.83
CA VAL A 162 -4.85 3.86 -1.71
C VAL A 162 -4.93 5.23 -1.02
N THR A 163 -5.04 5.22 0.29
CA THR A 163 -4.96 6.43 1.11
C THR A 163 -3.98 6.20 2.25
N LEU A 164 -3.24 7.23 2.60
CA LEU A 164 -2.38 7.23 3.78
C LEU A 164 -3.08 8.05 4.87
N ASP A 165 -3.08 7.54 6.08
CA ASP A 165 -3.52 8.33 7.22
C ASP A 165 -2.39 9.22 7.76
N LYS A 166 -2.65 9.90 8.86
CA LYS A 166 -1.71 10.79 9.56
C LYS A 166 -0.39 10.13 9.98
N ASP A 167 -0.40 8.82 10.16
CA ASP A 167 0.74 8.03 10.63
C ASP A 167 1.37 7.21 9.49
N ASP A 168 1.01 7.58 8.24
CA ASP A 168 1.39 6.87 7.01
C ASP A 168 0.86 5.42 6.95
N ASN A 169 -0.18 5.08 7.75
CA ASN A 169 -0.87 3.81 7.63
C ASN A 169 -1.62 3.74 6.31
N ILE A 170 -1.43 2.63 5.63
CA ILE A 170 -1.99 2.44 4.30
C ILE A 170 -3.39 1.83 4.43
N SER A 171 -4.36 2.48 3.80
CA SER A 171 -5.70 1.92 3.59
C SER A 171 -6.01 1.73 2.12
N LEU A 172 -6.86 0.75 1.82
CA LEU A 172 -7.29 0.44 0.47
C LEU A 172 -8.81 0.57 0.37
N LYS A 173 -9.28 1.47 -0.50
CA LYS A 173 -10.70 1.81 -0.67
C LYS A 173 -11.40 2.18 0.66
N GLY A 174 -10.72 2.93 1.52
CA GLY A 174 -11.20 3.38 2.81
C GLY A 174 -11.22 2.31 3.92
N LYS A 175 -10.64 1.13 3.67
CA LYS A 175 -10.51 0.05 4.66
C LYS A 175 -9.08 0.02 5.19
N GLN A 176 -8.90 0.10 6.50
CA GLN A 176 -7.62 -0.05 7.20
C GLN A 176 -7.24 -1.54 7.37
N GLY A 177 -5.98 -1.84 7.71
CA GLY A 177 -5.50 -3.21 7.88
C GLY A 177 -5.16 -3.92 6.55
N VAL A 178 -4.61 -3.17 5.61
CA VAL A 178 -4.12 -3.69 4.33
C VAL A 178 -2.78 -4.39 4.52
N THR A 179 -2.67 -5.60 4.02
CA THR A 179 -1.39 -6.31 3.98
C THR A 179 -0.54 -5.78 2.82
N VAL A 180 0.59 -5.14 3.12
CA VAL A 180 1.52 -4.71 2.08
C VAL A 180 2.58 -5.78 1.86
N MET A 181 2.75 -6.17 0.60
CA MET A 181 3.72 -7.16 0.16
C MET A 181 4.73 -6.54 -0.79
N ILE A 182 5.95 -7.05 -0.75
CA ILE A 182 6.98 -6.77 -1.75
C ILE A 182 7.39 -8.07 -2.40
N ASP A 183 7.22 -8.17 -3.71
CA ASP A 183 7.50 -9.39 -4.49
C ASP A 183 6.75 -10.63 -3.96
N ASN A 184 5.48 -10.47 -3.58
CA ASN A 184 4.63 -11.45 -2.89
C ASN A 184 5.08 -11.79 -1.47
N LYS A 185 5.98 -11.01 -0.87
CA LYS A 185 6.36 -11.14 0.53
C LYS A 185 5.70 -10.02 1.31
N PRO A 186 4.93 -10.31 2.35
CA PRO A 186 4.51 -9.30 3.30
C PRO A 186 5.73 -8.55 3.84
N THR A 187 5.56 -7.28 4.14
CA THR A 187 6.69 -6.41 4.50
C THR A 187 7.11 -6.55 5.94
N TYR A 188 6.26 -7.13 6.79
CA TYR A 188 6.52 -7.44 8.21
C TYR A 188 6.94 -6.23 9.06
N LEU A 189 6.60 -5.08 8.60
CA LEU A 189 6.92 -3.81 9.21
C LEU A 189 5.64 -3.24 9.81
N THR A 190 5.74 -2.62 10.98
CA THR A 190 4.65 -1.77 11.46
C THR A 190 4.34 -0.69 10.44
N ALA A 191 3.22 -0.05 10.58
CA ALA A 191 2.84 1.06 9.71
C ALA A 191 3.96 2.11 9.59
N ALA A 192 4.55 2.55 10.70
CA ALA A 192 5.64 3.52 10.69
C ALA A 192 6.92 2.99 10.03
N GLN A 193 7.28 1.74 10.28
CA GLN A 193 8.45 1.10 9.65
C GLN A 193 8.21 0.79 8.19
N LEU A 194 7.00 0.36 7.83
CA LEU A 194 6.59 0.16 6.46
C LEU A 194 6.67 1.47 5.69
N ALA A 195 6.16 2.55 6.26
CA ALA A 195 6.27 3.88 5.68
C ALA A 195 7.75 4.28 5.52
N SER A 196 8.59 4.06 6.54
CA SER A 196 10.03 4.32 6.45
C SER A 196 10.72 3.45 5.39
N TYR A 197 10.41 2.17 5.34
CA TYR A 197 10.92 1.25 4.33
C TYR A 197 10.45 1.64 2.93
N LEU A 198 9.18 1.95 2.74
CA LEU A 198 8.63 2.38 1.45
C LEU A 198 9.19 3.74 1.01
N LYS A 199 9.50 4.63 1.95
CA LYS A 199 10.27 5.86 1.69
C LYS A 199 11.71 5.57 1.26
N SER A 200 12.31 4.47 1.75
CA SER A 200 13.65 4.05 1.33
C SER A 200 13.67 3.30 0.00
N LEU A 201 12.57 2.71 -0.44
CA LEU A 201 12.45 1.96 -1.69
C LEU A 201 12.16 2.92 -2.85
N PRO A 202 13.10 3.13 -3.79
CA PRO A 202 12.86 4.05 -4.90
C PRO A 202 11.84 3.49 -5.89
N ALA A 203 10.98 4.34 -6.42
CA ALA A 203 10.02 3.98 -7.47
C ALA A 203 10.71 3.36 -8.70
N SER A 204 11.95 3.76 -9.00
CA SER A 204 12.74 3.19 -10.08
C SER A 204 13.09 1.71 -9.89
N ALA A 205 13.02 1.18 -8.68
CA ALA A 205 13.20 -0.24 -8.37
C ALA A 205 11.90 -1.04 -8.51
N ILE A 206 10.75 -0.37 -8.69
CA ILE A 206 9.43 -1.00 -8.79
C ILE A 206 9.05 -1.18 -10.25
N ASP A 207 8.54 -2.37 -10.60
CA ASP A 207 7.94 -2.65 -11.91
C ASP A 207 6.47 -2.26 -11.91
N GLN A 208 5.72 -2.79 -10.96
CA GLN A 208 4.28 -2.55 -10.82
C GLN A 208 3.82 -2.70 -9.37
N ILE A 209 2.68 -2.10 -9.06
CA ILE A 209 1.96 -2.30 -7.79
C ILE A 209 0.64 -2.99 -8.10
N GLU A 210 0.38 -4.10 -7.42
CA GLU A 210 -0.87 -4.86 -7.54
C GLU A 210 -1.76 -4.56 -6.34
N LEU A 211 -2.95 -4.04 -6.59
CA LEU A 211 -3.95 -3.70 -5.58
C LEU A 211 -5.05 -4.77 -5.61
N MET A 212 -5.15 -5.57 -4.57
CA MET A 212 -6.10 -6.68 -4.45
C MET A 212 -7.00 -6.45 -3.24
N THR A 213 -8.23 -6.04 -3.45
CA THR A 213 -9.21 -5.85 -2.36
C THR A 213 -9.75 -7.16 -1.82
N ASN A 214 -9.85 -8.18 -2.67
CA ASN A 214 -10.24 -9.54 -2.31
C ASN A 214 -9.19 -10.53 -2.84
N PRO A 215 -8.06 -10.76 -2.15
CA PRO A 215 -7.00 -11.66 -2.61
C PRO A 215 -7.48 -13.12 -2.75
N SER A 216 -6.91 -13.86 -3.71
CA SER A 216 -7.28 -15.25 -3.97
C SER A 216 -6.89 -16.20 -2.81
N ALA A 217 -7.42 -17.42 -2.80
CA ALA A 217 -7.15 -18.43 -1.78
C ALA A 217 -5.67 -18.81 -1.60
N LYS A 218 -4.81 -18.50 -2.58
CA LYS A 218 -3.35 -18.64 -2.53
C LYS A 218 -2.69 -17.78 -1.44
N TYR A 219 -3.29 -16.64 -1.15
CA TYR A 219 -2.80 -15.71 -0.12
C TYR A 219 -3.39 -16.11 1.23
N ASP A 220 -2.69 -15.74 2.31
CA ASP A 220 -3.20 -15.93 3.66
C ASP A 220 -4.59 -15.30 3.82
N ALA A 221 -5.44 -15.95 4.62
CA ALA A 221 -6.81 -15.48 4.83
C ALA A 221 -6.86 -14.17 5.63
N ALA A 222 -5.76 -13.79 6.27
CA ALA A 222 -5.63 -12.56 7.04
C ALA A 222 -5.65 -11.29 6.17
N GLY A 223 -6.07 -10.17 6.78
CA GLY A 223 -6.19 -8.85 6.15
C GLY A 223 -7.57 -8.61 5.55
N ASN A 224 -8.47 -8.03 6.34
CA ASN A 224 -9.86 -7.73 5.94
C ASN A 224 -9.97 -6.71 4.80
N SER A 225 -8.93 -5.93 4.55
CA SER A 225 -8.94 -4.79 3.63
C SER A 225 -8.22 -5.06 2.31
N GLY A 226 -7.63 -6.26 2.17
CA GLY A 226 -6.96 -6.69 0.95
C GLY A 226 -5.43 -6.65 1.03
N ILE A 227 -4.81 -6.79 -0.14
CA ILE A 227 -3.36 -6.85 -0.30
C ILE A 227 -2.90 -5.80 -1.30
N ILE A 228 -1.85 -5.09 -0.95
CA ILE A 228 -1.04 -4.27 -1.86
C ILE A 228 0.28 -4.99 -2.09
N ASN A 229 0.55 -5.41 -3.32
CA ASN A 229 1.76 -6.15 -3.63
C ASN A 229 2.66 -5.34 -4.57
N ILE A 230 3.78 -4.88 -4.05
CA ILE A 230 4.78 -4.11 -4.79
C ILE A 230 5.72 -5.08 -5.47
N LYS A 231 5.71 -5.12 -6.80
CA LYS A 231 6.62 -5.91 -7.61
C LYS A 231 7.85 -5.10 -7.95
N THR A 232 9.00 -5.55 -7.48
CA THR A 232 10.26 -4.91 -7.83
C THR A 232 10.76 -5.34 -9.20
N LYS A 233 11.48 -4.45 -9.88
CA LYS A 233 12.13 -4.75 -11.16
C LYS A 233 13.20 -5.81 -10.98
N LYS A 234 13.25 -6.72 -11.93
CA LYS A 234 14.08 -7.90 -11.89
C LYS A 234 15.18 -7.86 -12.96
N ASN A 235 16.42 -8.04 -12.53
CA ASN A 235 17.57 -7.93 -13.41
C ASN A 235 18.12 -9.31 -13.83
N LYS A 236 18.14 -9.58 -15.15
CA LYS A 236 18.86 -10.72 -15.72
C LYS A 236 20.21 -10.28 -16.36
N THR A 237 20.58 -9.02 -16.27
CA THR A 237 21.82 -8.51 -16.87
C THR A 237 23.00 -8.89 -15.98
N ARG A 238 24.03 -9.54 -16.54
CA ARG A 238 25.30 -9.79 -15.83
C ARG A 238 25.96 -8.47 -15.47
N GLY A 239 26.56 -8.41 -14.29
CA GLY A 239 27.33 -7.27 -13.80
C GLY A 239 26.72 -6.62 -12.57
N PHE A 240 27.26 -5.46 -12.24
CA PHE A 240 26.93 -4.67 -11.08
C PHE A 240 26.00 -3.51 -11.44
N ASN A 241 25.00 -3.27 -10.61
CA ASN A 241 24.11 -2.11 -10.68
C ASN A 241 23.58 -1.76 -9.32
N GLY A 242 23.14 -0.52 -9.16
CA GLY A 242 22.56 -0.06 -7.91
C GLY A 242 21.99 1.34 -8.02
N ASN A 243 21.42 1.77 -6.91
CA ASN A 243 20.97 3.13 -6.72
C ASN A 243 21.19 3.60 -5.29
N ILE A 244 21.45 4.89 -5.14
CA ILE A 244 21.53 5.61 -3.88
C ILE A 244 20.41 6.65 -3.89
N ASN A 245 19.69 6.78 -2.77
CA ASN A 245 18.79 7.89 -2.52
C ASN A 245 19.19 8.56 -1.21
N LEU A 246 19.27 9.88 -1.22
CA LEU A 246 19.50 10.71 -0.05
C LEU A 246 18.39 11.74 0.02
N THR A 247 17.74 11.83 1.15
CA THR A 247 16.66 12.79 1.39
C THR A 247 16.93 13.55 2.67
N HIS A 248 16.82 14.85 2.61
CA HIS A 248 16.70 15.71 3.78
C HIS A 248 15.30 16.30 3.80
N THR A 249 14.56 16.05 4.85
CA THR A 249 13.24 16.63 5.09
C THR A 249 13.33 17.53 6.31
N GLN A 250 12.83 18.75 6.18
CA GLN A 250 12.77 19.75 7.24
C GLN A 250 11.31 20.08 7.53
N GLY A 251 10.86 19.71 8.72
CA GLY A 251 9.68 20.28 9.36
C GLY A 251 10.13 21.28 10.42
N VAL A 252 9.55 21.25 11.62
CA VAL A 252 10.13 21.90 12.79
C VAL A 252 11.48 21.25 13.10
N TYR A 253 11.54 19.93 13.03
CA TYR A 253 12.76 19.14 13.24
C TYR A 253 13.28 18.50 11.94
N PRO A 254 14.61 18.24 11.84
CA PRO A 254 15.21 17.60 10.68
C PRO A 254 14.94 16.09 10.64
N LYS A 255 14.72 15.55 9.43
CA LYS A 255 14.43 14.14 9.18
C LYS A 255 15.28 13.62 8.01
N PRO A 256 16.60 13.39 8.22
CA PRO A 256 17.46 12.84 7.19
C PRO A 256 17.17 11.34 6.96
N SER A 257 17.25 10.92 5.70
CA SER A 257 17.18 9.51 5.33
C SER A 257 18.08 9.19 4.14
N GLY A 258 18.56 7.95 4.10
CA GLY A 258 19.37 7.45 3.00
C GLY A 258 19.10 5.98 2.72
N SER A 259 19.19 5.57 1.46
CA SER A 259 19.09 4.16 1.08
C SER A 259 20.07 3.81 -0.02
N LEU A 260 20.57 2.59 0.05
CA LEU A 260 21.48 1.96 -0.91
C LEU A 260 20.89 0.62 -1.34
N ASN A 261 20.74 0.43 -2.64
CA ASN A 261 20.34 -0.85 -3.22
C ASN A 261 21.40 -1.28 -4.22
N LEU A 262 21.95 -2.47 -4.03
CA LEU A 262 22.96 -3.07 -4.88
C LEU A 262 22.48 -4.41 -5.40
N ASN A 263 22.85 -4.74 -6.62
CA ASN A 263 22.66 -6.04 -7.20
C ASN A 263 23.88 -6.41 -8.03
N TYR A 264 24.41 -7.62 -7.82
CA TYR A 264 25.49 -8.19 -8.59
C TYR A 264 25.13 -9.57 -9.08
N ARG A 265 25.19 -9.77 -10.40
CA ARG A 265 24.91 -11.05 -11.02
C ARG A 265 26.08 -11.51 -11.87
N ASP A 266 26.57 -12.70 -11.61
CA ASP A 266 27.56 -13.36 -12.40
C ASP A 266 27.26 -14.86 -12.55
N GLY A 267 27.25 -15.36 -13.78
CA GLY A 267 26.97 -16.74 -14.11
C GLY A 267 25.67 -17.26 -13.45
N ARG A 268 25.81 -18.23 -12.56
CA ARG A 268 24.72 -18.90 -11.85
C ARG A 268 24.36 -18.23 -10.53
N THR A 269 24.98 -17.13 -10.14
CA THR A 269 24.73 -16.46 -8.87
C THR A 269 24.20 -15.05 -9.07
N ASN A 270 23.31 -14.64 -8.17
CA ASN A 270 22.80 -13.29 -8.07
C ASN A 270 22.78 -12.87 -6.62
N PHE A 271 23.57 -11.86 -6.27
CA PHE A 271 23.58 -11.25 -4.94
C PHE A 271 22.81 -9.94 -4.98
N PHE A 272 22.12 -9.64 -3.87
CA PHE A 272 21.48 -8.35 -3.67
C PHE A 272 21.65 -7.88 -2.24
N LEU A 273 21.80 -6.56 -2.09
CA LEU A 273 21.91 -5.87 -0.82
C LEU A 273 20.99 -4.67 -0.84
N ASN A 274 20.16 -4.52 0.18
CA ASN A 274 19.41 -3.32 0.44
C ASN A 274 19.74 -2.84 1.86
N ALA A 275 20.16 -1.59 1.98
CA ALA A 275 20.46 -0.94 3.25
C ALA A 275 19.72 0.39 3.31
N GLY A 276 19.17 0.72 4.45
CA GLY A 276 18.47 1.98 4.68
C GLY A 276 18.74 2.49 6.09
N TYR A 277 18.82 3.80 6.19
CA TYR A 277 18.86 4.54 7.45
C TYR A 277 17.92 5.72 7.36
N SER A 278 17.15 5.96 8.41
CA SER A 278 16.35 7.18 8.57
C SER A 278 16.36 7.60 10.04
N ARG A 279 16.36 8.90 10.28
CA ARG A 279 16.07 9.47 11.60
C ARG A 279 14.87 10.38 11.44
N TRP A 280 13.79 10.01 12.10
CA TRP A 280 12.59 10.84 12.16
C TRP A 280 12.58 11.55 13.51
N GLU A 281 12.41 12.86 13.47
CA GLU A 281 12.29 13.69 14.66
C GLU A 281 11.12 14.63 14.50
N GLY A 282 10.27 14.77 15.52
CA GLY A 282 9.07 15.57 15.42
C GLY A 282 8.41 15.83 16.76
N PHE A 283 7.35 16.61 16.72
CA PHE A 283 6.51 16.89 17.87
C PHE A 283 5.06 16.50 17.63
N GLN A 284 4.35 16.31 18.73
CA GLN A 284 2.91 16.20 18.77
C GLN A 284 2.40 16.99 19.97
N HIS A 285 1.36 17.80 19.76
CA HIS A 285 0.58 18.45 20.81
C HIS A 285 -0.82 17.87 20.82
N LEU A 286 -1.23 17.29 21.94
CA LEU A 286 -2.50 16.61 22.10
C LEU A 286 -3.31 17.26 23.22
N ASP A 287 -4.46 17.84 22.86
CA ASP A 287 -5.46 18.32 23.80
C ASP A 287 -6.57 17.26 23.96
N ILE A 288 -6.93 16.94 25.18
CA ILE A 288 -8.05 16.05 25.53
C ILE A 288 -8.94 16.76 26.54
N GLY A 289 -10.24 16.79 26.25
CA GLY A 289 -11.28 17.20 27.19
C GLY A 289 -12.19 16.00 27.48
N ARG A 290 -12.50 15.70 28.74
CA ARG A 290 -13.46 14.69 29.16
C ARG A 290 -14.44 15.30 30.15
N THR A 291 -15.73 15.12 29.90
CA THR A 291 -16.80 15.46 30.83
C THR A 291 -17.38 14.15 31.33
N TYR A 292 -17.28 13.93 32.64
CA TYR A 292 -17.85 12.77 33.29
C TYR A 292 -19.25 13.11 33.79
N LEU A 293 -20.19 12.23 33.53
CA LEU A 293 -21.60 12.39 33.87
C LEU A 293 -22.02 11.41 34.97
N ASN A 294 -22.96 11.78 35.78
CA ASN A 294 -23.59 10.87 36.71
C ASN A 294 -24.46 9.86 35.96
N PRO A 295 -24.55 8.59 36.43
CA PRO A 295 -25.51 7.65 35.88
C PRO A 295 -26.94 8.17 36.06
N GLY A 296 -27.74 8.12 35.00
CA GLY A 296 -29.13 8.55 35.01
C GLY A 296 -29.55 9.26 33.72
N PRO A 297 -30.84 9.49 33.53
CA PRO A 297 -31.36 10.08 32.29
C PRO A 297 -31.00 11.56 32.13
N ASP A 298 -30.79 12.29 33.22
CA ASP A 298 -30.55 13.74 33.19
C ASP A 298 -29.10 14.09 32.82
N ARG A 299 -28.20 13.11 32.73
CA ARG A 299 -26.78 13.29 32.33
C ARG A 299 -26.10 14.48 33.06
N VAL A 300 -26.29 14.60 34.36
CA VAL A 300 -25.73 15.71 35.15
C VAL A 300 -24.21 15.58 35.20
N VAL A 301 -23.50 16.69 34.96
CA VAL A 301 -22.04 16.72 35.03
C VAL A 301 -21.58 16.35 36.44
N ASN A 302 -20.66 15.39 36.55
CA ASN A 302 -20.00 14.98 37.78
C ASN A 302 -18.67 15.71 37.96
N SER A 303 -17.83 15.65 36.94
CA SER A 303 -16.49 16.28 36.93
C SER A 303 -16.03 16.50 35.53
N ILE A 304 -15.02 17.38 35.38
CA ILE A 304 -14.40 17.76 34.10
C ILE A 304 -12.90 17.48 34.20
N PHE A 305 -12.37 16.84 33.16
CA PHE A 305 -10.95 16.59 32.98
C PHE A 305 -10.47 17.31 31.73
N THR A 306 -9.39 18.08 31.83
CA THR A 306 -8.73 18.69 30.68
C THR A 306 -7.24 18.40 30.72
N GLN A 307 -6.67 18.01 29.60
CA GLN A 307 -5.27 17.63 29.45
C GLN A 307 -4.68 18.29 28.23
N ALA A 308 -3.47 18.84 28.37
CA ALA A 308 -2.64 19.28 27.27
C ALA A 308 -1.29 18.57 27.39
N THR A 309 -0.92 17.81 26.37
CA THR A 309 0.31 17.01 26.32
C THR A 309 1.20 17.47 25.17
N GLU A 310 2.42 17.86 25.50
CA GLU A 310 3.51 18.09 24.54
C GLU A 310 4.37 16.84 24.45
N MET A 311 4.64 16.36 23.23
CA MET A 311 5.46 15.19 22.98
C MET A 311 6.53 15.51 21.95
N HIS A 312 7.75 15.07 22.23
CA HIS A 312 8.89 15.17 21.31
C HIS A 312 9.44 13.76 21.06
N PHE A 313 9.51 13.36 19.79
CA PHE A 313 9.95 12.04 19.39
C PHE A 313 11.23 12.10 18.59
N THR A 314 12.11 11.12 18.81
CA THR A 314 13.26 10.86 17.96
C THR A 314 13.32 9.36 17.66
N ASN A 315 13.20 9.00 16.37
CA ASN A 315 13.09 7.62 15.92
C ASN A 315 14.18 7.31 14.87
N PRO A 316 15.43 7.00 15.26
CA PRO A 316 16.42 6.45 14.34
C PRO A 316 16.06 5.00 13.98
N SER A 317 16.09 4.70 12.69
CA SER A 317 15.77 3.37 12.15
C SER A 317 16.83 2.95 11.13
N MET A 318 17.27 1.71 11.22
CA MET A 318 18.21 1.10 10.30
C MET A 318 17.67 -0.26 9.85
N ASN A 319 17.76 -0.54 8.55
CA ASN A 319 17.41 -1.84 7.99
C ASN A 319 18.50 -2.34 7.04
N LEU A 320 18.69 -3.66 7.05
CA LEU A 320 19.63 -4.35 6.18
C LEU A 320 18.97 -5.63 5.66
N LYS A 321 19.06 -5.86 4.35
CA LYS A 321 18.62 -7.10 3.70
C LYS A 321 19.65 -7.54 2.69
N PHE A 322 20.19 -8.74 2.89
CA PHE A 322 21.11 -9.40 1.98
C PHE A 322 20.51 -10.71 1.50
N GLY A 323 20.77 -11.08 0.26
CA GLY A 323 20.35 -12.38 -0.23
C GLY A 323 21.11 -12.82 -1.46
N MET A 324 21.01 -14.11 -1.74
CA MET A 324 21.63 -14.77 -2.89
C MET A 324 20.61 -15.70 -3.56
N ASP A 325 20.60 -15.71 -4.90
CA ASP A 325 20.01 -16.78 -5.70
C ASP A 325 21.11 -17.58 -6.38
N TYR A 326 21.01 -18.87 -6.28
CA TYR A 326 21.83 -19.80 -7.02
C TYR A 326 20.98 -20.57 -8.03
N TYR A 327 21.25 -20.35 -9.31
CA TYR A 327 20.58 -21.00 -10.42
C TYR A 327 21.25 -22.37 -10.66
N LEU A 328 20.75 -23.41 -9.97
CA LEU A 328 21.25 -24.78 -10.09
C LEU A 328 21.12 -25.29 -11.54
N SER A 329 20.00 -24.92 -12.19
CA SER A 329 19.76 -25.10 -13.61
C SER A 329 18.89 -23.94 -14.13
N ASP A 330 18.58 -23.90 -15.43
CA ASP A 330 17.64 -22.91 -15.99
C ASP A 330 16.23 -23.02 -15.39
N ARG A 331 15.91 -24.19 -14.81
CA ARG A 331 14.60 -24.51 -14.23
C ARG A 331 14.59 -24.54 -12.72
N THR A 332 15.74 -24.67 -12.06
CA THR A 332 15.83 -24.82 -10.60
C THR A 332 16.64 -23.69 -9.99
N THR A 333 16.08 -23.06 -8.97
CA THR A 333 16.76 -22.03 -8.21
C THR A 333 16.64 -22.29 -6.72
N LEU A 334 17.75 -22.20 -6.02
CA LEU A 334 17.84 -22.11 -4.58
C LEU A 334 18.13 -20.66 -4.19
N GLY A 335 17.60 -20.21 -3.10
CA GLY A 335 17.92 -18.89 -2.60
C GLY A 335 17.91 -18.83 -1.08
N PHE A 336 18.69 -17.91 -0.54
CA PHE A 336 18.56 -17.53 0.84
C PHE A 336 18.46 -16.01 0.97
N VAL A 337 17.81 -15.56 2.03
CA VAL A 337 17.69 -14.15 2.38
C VAL A 337 17.89 -14.03 3.88
N VAL A 338 18.75 -13.10 4.26
CA VAL A 338 18.91 -12.66 5.66
C VAL A 338 18.50 -11.19 5.71
N SER A 339 17.65 -10.85 6.66
CA SER A 339 17.32 -9.44 6.89
C SER A 339 17.25 -9.13 8.38
N GLY A 340 17.39 -7.85 8.69
CA GLY A 340 17.24 -7.35 10.03
C GLY A 340 16.96 -5.86 10.04
N PHE A 341 16.35 -5.40 11.11
CA PHE A 341 16.21 -3.99 11.39
C PHE A 341 16.46 -3.71 12.87
N ARG A 342 16.80 -2.46 13.14
CA ARG A 342 16.81 -1.85 14.47
C ARG A 342 16.07 -0.54 14.39
N ASN A 343 15.10 -0.36 15.27
CA ASN A 343 14.37 0.88 15.46
C ASN A 343 14.49 1.29 16.91
N GLU A 344 14.85 2.54 17.15
CA GLU A 344 14.83 3.16 18.47
C GLU A 344 13.77 4.25 18.46
N GLU A 345 13.05 4.40 19.55
CA GLU A 345 12.07 5.45 19.74
C GLU A 345 12.27 6.05 21.13
N ASN A 346 12.68 7.30 21.13
CA ASN A 346 12.81 8.09 22.34
C ASN A 346 11.66 9.10 22.36
N ASN A 347 10.75 8.95 23.30
CA ASN A 347 9.62 9.85 23.50
C ASN A 347 9.81 10.60 24.83
N ARG A 348 9.82 11.90 24.74
CA ARG A 348 9.82 12.82 25.89
C ARG A 348 8.50 13.55 25.86
N SER A 349 7.70 13.38 26.90
CA SER A 349 6.42 14.06 26.98
C SER A 349 6.22 14.80 28.30
N SER A 350 5.36 15.80 28.28
CA SER A 350 4.88 16.49 29.49
C SER A 350 3.40 16.77 29.35
N SER A 351 2.63 16.34 30.33
CA SER A 351 1.19 16.56 30.40
C SER A 351 0.84 17.52 31.53
N ASN A 352 0.00 18.51 31.22
CA ASN A 352 -0.68 19.36 32.19
C ASN A 352 -2.15 18.93 32.27
N ILE A 353 -2.57 18.42 33.41
CA ILE A 353 -3.90 17.87 33.64
C ILE A 353 -4.61 18.68 34.70
N PHE A 354 -5.83 19.11 34.41
CA PHE A 354 -6.71 19.81 35.35
C PHE A 354 -7.93 18.96 35.63
N LEU A 355 -8.08 18.57 36.86
CA LEU A 355 -9.31 17.93 37.36
C LEU A 355 -10.19 19.01 37.98
N LYS A 356 -11.45 19.06 37.59
CA LYS A 356 -12.40 20.08 37.98
C LYS A 356 -13.68 19.43 38.50
N ASP A 357 -14.35 20.10 39.42
CA ASP A 357 -15.69 19.73 39.87
C ASP A 357 -16.76 19.99 38.78
N ALA A 358 -18.01 19.70 39.11
CA ALA A 358 -19.12 19.90 38.17
C ALA A 358 -19.35 21.38 37.77
N HIS A 359 -18.87 22.33 38.55
CA HIS A 359 -19.00 23.78 38.32
C HIS A 359 -17.79 24.35 37.59
N GLY A 360 -16.75 23.51 37.31
CA GLY A 360 -15.53 23.92 36.66
C GLY A 360 -14.45 24.46 37.58
N SER A 361 -14.61 24.43 38.89
CA SER A 361 -13.56 24.79 39.86
C SER A 361 -12.50 23.70 39.89
N ILE A 362 -11.22 24.09 39.95
CA ILE A 362 -10.10 23.16 39.91
C ILE A 362 -9.97 22.44 41.27
N ASP A 363 -10.13 21.11 41.26
CA ASP A 363 -9.89 20.22 42.40
C ASP A 363 -8.40 19.91 42.60
N SER A 364 -7.74 19.56 41.47
CA SER A 364 -6.31 19.26 41.44
C SER A 364 -5.68 19.53 40.10
N ILE A 365 -4.38 19.79 40.10
CA ILE A 365 -3.55 19.98 38.93
C ILE A 365 -2.47 18.91 38.98
N VAL A 366 -2.34 18.13 37.88
CA VAL A 366 -1.27 17.15 37.75
C VAL A 366 -0.33 17.58 36.62
N TYR A 367 0.93 17.74 36.97
CA TYR A 367 2.02 17.86 36.01
C TYR A 367 2.72 16.52 35.90
N SER A 368 2.73 15.93 34.67
CA SER A 368 3.25 14.59 34.44
C SER A 368 4.28 14.59 33.30
N PRO A 369 5.57 14.86 33.60
CA PRO A 369 6.65 14.61 32.67
C PRO A 369 6.92 13.09 32.59
N SER A 370 7.20 12.61 31.39
CA SER A 370 7.51 11.20 31.16
C SER A 370 8.55 10.99 30.07
N ASN A 371 9.32 9.91 30.22
CA ASN A 371 10.29 9.46 29.27
C ASN A 371 10.00 7.99 28.92
N THR A 372 9.97 7.67 27.63
CA THR A 372 9.87 6.29 27.16
C THR A 372 10.94 6.05 26.11
N ASP A 373 11.83 5.09 26.37
CA ASP A 373 12.88 4.68 25.47
C ASP A 373 12.61 3.25 24.99
N ASN A 374 12.19 3.11 23.73
CA ASN A 374 11.86 1.84 23.12
C ASN A 374 12.96 1.41 22.14
N THR A 375 13.37 0.17 22.19
CA THR A 375 14.26 -0.44 21.19
C THR A 375 13.59 -1.67 20.62
N TRP A 376 13.47 -1.73 19.29
CA TRP A 376 13.02 -2.90 18.55
C TRP A 376 14.11 -3.42 17.63
N LYS A 377 14.33 -4.72 17.66
CA LYS A 377 15.27 -5.43 16.79
C LYS A 377 14.56 -6.61 16.15
N ASN A 378 14.90 -6.88 14.89
CA ASN A 378 14.43 -8.06 14.18
C ASN A 378 15.60 -8.70 13.43
N GLY A 379 15.60 -10.02 13.40
CA GLY A 379 16.48 -10.82 12.55
C GLY A 379 15.64 -11.90 11.87
N SER A 380 15.80 -12.08 10.55
CA SER A 380 15.10 -13.12 9.81
C SER A 380 16.01 -13.87 8.84
N VAL A 381 15.69 -15.16 8.64
CA VAL A 381 16.33 -16.04 7.66
C VAL A 381 15.24 -16.73 6.85
N ASN A 382 15.32 -16.67 5.52
CA ASN A 382 14.47 -17.38 4.60
C ASN A 382 15.30 -18.25 3.68
N LEU A 383 14.99 -19.54 3.59
CA LEU A 383 15.48 -20.46 2.57
C LEU A 383 14.35 -20.71 1.58
N ASN A 384 14.63 -20.58 0.29
CA ASN A 384 13.61 -20.75 -0.72
C ASN A 384 14.09 -21.61 -1.89
N PHE A 385 13.16 -22.44 -2.36
CA PHE A 385 13.33 -23.34 -3.48
C PHE A 385 12.29 -23.02 -4.55
N ARG A 386 12.67 -23.15 -5.82
CA ARG A 386 11.78 -23.06 -6.96
C ARG A 386 12.23 -24.02 -8.05
N HIS A 387 11.27 -24.82 -8.55
CA HIS A 387 11.48 -25.69 -9.68
C HIS A 387 10.37 -25.51 -10.72
N GLN A 388 10.76 -25.23 -11.96
CA GLN A 388 9.87 -25.20 -13.12
C GLN A 388 10.03 -26.52 -13.86
N PHE A 389 8.97 -27.33 -13.91
CA PHE A 389 9.02 -28.66 -14.54
C PHE A 389 9.16 -28.56 -16.06
N ASP A 390 8.50 -27.54 -16.65
CA ASP A 390 8.43 -27.33 -18.08
C ASP A 390 8.22 -25.84 -18.44
N SER A 391 8.07 -25.56 -19.74
CA SER A 391 7.78 -24.22 -20.26
C SER A 391 6.31 -23.81 -20.20
N THR A 392 5.40 -24.71 -19.81
CA THR A 392 3.95 -24.42 -19.74
C THR A 392 3.58 -23.62 -18.50
N GLY A 393 4.48 -23.53 -17.52
CA GLY A 393 4.26 -22.82 -16.25
C GLY A 393 3.93 -23.76 -15.09
N LYS A 394 4.17 -25.07 -15.24
CA LYS A 394 4.12 -26.03 -14.13
C LYS A 394 5.29 -25.78 -13.20
N GLU A 395 4.98 -25.46 -11.94
CA GLU A 395 5.97 -24.93 -10.98
C GLU A 395 5.69 -25.43 -9.56
N LEU A 396 6.76 -25.72 -8.83
CA LEU A 396 6.77 -25.96 -7.39
C LEU A 396 7.64 -24.90 -6.71
N THR A 397 7.13 -24.28 -5.63
CA THR A 397 7.91 -23.44 -4.74
C THR A 397 7.82 -23.94 -3.31
N ALA A 398 8.88 -23.79 -2.55
CA ALA A 398 8.91 -24.08 -1.11
C ALA A 398 9.71 -23.00 -0.39
N ASP A 399 9.26 -22.64 0.81
CA ASP A 399 9.88 -21.64 1.67
C ASP A 399 9.97 -22.18 3.10
N LEU A 400 11.11 -21.93 3.75
CA LEU A 400 11.36 -22.17 5.16
C LEU A 400 11.81 -20.85 5.76
N ASP A 401 11.11 -20.37 6.76
CA ASP A 401 11.35 -19.08 7.38
C ASP A 401 11.53 -19.21 8.89
N TYR A 402 12.47 -18.43 9.43
CA TYR A 402 12.60 -18.15 10.85
C TYR A 402 12.74 -16.64 11.05
N VAL A 403 11.97 -16.10 11.99
CA VAL A 403 12.04 -14.68 12.36
C VAL A 403 12.05 -14.55 13.87
N ARG A 404 12.95 -13.71 14.38
CA ARG A 404 12.96 -13.32 15.79
C ARG A 404 12.84 -11.82 15.93
N TYR A 405 11.90 -11.38 16.74
CA TYR A 405 11.79 -10.03 17.24
C TYR A 405 12.24 -9.97 18.69
N SER A 406 12.89 -8.89 19.06
CA SER A 406 13.24 -8.55 20.44
C SER A 406 12.94 -7.07 20.65
N SER A 407 12.19 -6.75 21.68
CA SER A 407 11.98 -5.39 22.11
C SER A 407 12.35 -5.17 23.55
N HIS A 408 12.64 -3.94 23.87
CA HIS A 408 12.91 -3.47 25.21
C HIS A 408 12.33 -2.07 25.35
N SER A 409 11.53 -1.84 26.39
CA SER A 409 10.95 -0.53 26.69
C SER A 409 11.30 -0.15 28.12
N ASP A 410 12.00 0.96 28.28
CA ASP A 410 12.23 1.59 29.56
C ASP A 410 11.33 2.81 29.68
N GLN A 411 10.56 2.86 30.76
CA GLN A 411 9.55 3.89 31.02
C GLN A 411 9.83 4.58 32.35
N TYR A 412 9.63 5.91 32.36
CA TYR A 412 9.73 6.74 33.54
C TYR A 412 8.58 7.73 33.54
N PHE A 413 7.76 7.73 34.57
CA PHE A 413 6.66 8.64 34.79
C PHE A 413 6.81 9.31 36.14
N ASP A 414 6.77 10.64 36.18
CA ASP A 414 6.77 11.43 37.38
C ASP A 414 5.46 12.21 37.44
N ASN A 415 4.60 11.91 38.40
CA ASN A 415 3.30 12.53 38.53
C ASN A 415 3.28 13.43 39.76
N ILE A 416 3.25 14.74 39.53
CA ILE A 416 3.26 15.78 40.55
C ILE A 416 1.87 16.35 40.65
N THR A 417 1.13 16.03 41.72
CA THR A 417 -0.22 16.52 41.96
C THR A 417 -0.21 17.68 42.95
N THR A 418 -0.82 18.80 42.59
CA THR A 418 -1.00 20.00 43.42
C THR A 418 -2.49 20.24 43.67
N TYR A 419 -2.85 20.56 44.88
CA TYR A 419 -4.23 20.85 45.29
C TYR A 419 -4.40 22.36 45.52
N PRO A 420 -5.18 23.11 44.71
CA PRO A 420 -5.41 24.52 44.90
C PRO A 420 -6.02 24.85 46.26
N GLY A 421 -5.52 25.89 46.91
CA GLY A 421 -5.99 26.32 48.24
C GLY A 421 -5.36 25.56 49.42
N ASN A 422 -4.42 24.67 49.13
CA ASN A 422 -3.67 23.90 50.12
C ASN A 422 -2.22 23.75 49.58
N ASP A 423 -1.20 24.00 50.42
CA ASP A 423 0.21 23.81 50.00
C ASP A 423 0.62 22.31 49.85
N HIS A 424 -0.38 21.41 49.85
CA HIS A 424 -0.14 20.00 49.70
C HIS A 424 0.20 19.59 48.28
N LYS A 425 1.39 18.98 48.13
CA LYS A 425 1.91 18.45 46.89
C LYS A 425 2.22 16.97 47.08
N THR A 426 1.75 16.12 46.21
CA THR A 426 2.12 14.70 46.18
C THR A 426 2.89 14.41 44.92
N GLU A 427 3.90 13.58 45.03
CA GLU A 427 4.73 13.12 43.91
C GLU A 427 4.70 11.60 43.88
N THR A 428 4.51 11.02 42.69
CA THR A 428 4.47 9.58 42.51
C THR A 428 5.31 9.21 41.27
N ILE A 429 6.40 8.50 41.49
CA ILE A 429 7.30 8.07 40.42
C ILE A 429 7.04 6.60 40.12
N LEU A 430 6.76 6.29 38.86
CA LEU A 430 6.61 4.94 38.33
C LEU A 430 7.68 4.67 37.29
N THR A 431 8.41 3.58 37.41
CA THR A 431 9.35 3.13 36.37
C THR A 431 8.91 1.75 35.86
N GLY A 432 9.17 1.51 34.57
CA GLY A 432 8.84 0.27 33.91
C GLY A 432 9.98 -0.25 33.06
N ASN A 433 10.22 -1.57 33.11
CA ASN A 433 11.16 -2.29 32.26
C ASN A 433 10.45 -3.46 31.61
N LEU A 434 10.25 -3.39 30.28
CA LEU A 434 9.33 -4.28 29.55
C LEU A 434 10.05 -4.97 28.38
N PRO A 435 10.81 -6.05 28.65
CA PRO A 435 11.37 -6.88 27.60
C PRO A 435 10.33 -7.79 26.95
N SER A 436 10.42 -7.96 25.63
CA SER A 436 9.56 -8.87 24.89
C SER A 436 10.33 -9.57 23.77
N THR A 437 10.00 -10.83 23.51
CA THR A 437 10.51 -11.59 22.37
C THR A 437 9.38 -12.29 21.62
N ILE A 438 9.52 -12.39 20.29
CA ILE A 438 8.58 -13.12 19.43
C ILE A 438 9.39 -13.95 18.45
N ASP A 439 9.23 -15.28 18.50
CA ASP A 439 9.83 -16.24 17.58
C ASP A 439 8.75 -16.79 16.64
N ILE A 440 9.02 -16.76 15.33
CA ILE A 440 8.10 -17.20 14.28
C ILE A 440 8.82 -18.23 13.39
N TYR A 441 8.21 -19.39 13.19
CA TYR A 441 8.69 -20.45 12.30
C TYR A 441 7.60 -20.74 11.27
N THR A 442 7.95 -20.83 9.99
CA THR A 442 6.97 -21.15 8.95
C THR A 442 7.57 -22.05 7.88
N VAL A 443 6.73 -22.99 7.43
CA VAL A 443 6.98 -23.84 6.25
C VAL A 443 5.83 -23.65 5.30
N LYS A 444 6.12 -23.36 4.04
CA LYS A 444 5.12 -23.17 2.99
C LYS A 444 5.55 -23.86 1.71
N SER A 445 4.59 -24.47 0.98
CA SER A 445 4.79 -25.02 -0.36
C SER A 445 3.61 -24.71 -1.26
N ASP A 446 3.87 -24.22 -2.46
CA ASP A 446 2.87 -23.90 -3.47
C ASP A 446 3.18 -24.65 -4.78
N TYR A 447 2.16 -25.27 -5.36
CA TYR A 447 2.22 -25.98 -6.62
C TYR A 447 1.25 -25.36 -7.62
N THR A 448 1.75 -25.08 -8.81
CA THR A 448 0.97 -24.53 -9.94
C THR A 448 0.98 -25.53 -11.09
N HIS A 449 -0.19 -25.89 -11.61
CA HIS A 449 -0.37 -26.84 -12.71
C HIS A 449 -1.30 -26.25 -13.79
N PRO A 450 -0.79 -25.89 -14.96
CA PRO A 450 -1.62 -25.62 -16.14
C PRO A 450 -2.25 -26.95 -16.62
N LEU A 451 -3.55 -27.11 -16.38
CA LEU A 451 -4.31 -28.30 -16.79
C LEU A 451 -4.65 -28.27 -18.27
N ALA A 452 -4.84 -27.08 -18.83
CA ALA A 452 -5.09 -26.83 -20.25
C ALA A 452 -4.62 -25.41 -20.60
N LYS A 453 -4.65 -25.02 -21.86
CA LYS A 453 -4.21 -23.69 -22.35
C LYS A 453 -4.78 -22.54 -21.55
N ASP A 454 -6.06 -22.65 -21.14
CA ASP A 454 -6.79 -21.57 -20.46
C ASP A 454 -7.31 -22.00 -19.07
N LEU A 455 -6.80 -23.10 -18.52
CA LEU A 455 -7.20 -23.65 -17.23
C LEU A 455 -5.96 -23.93 -16.37
N LYS A 456 -5.88 -23.28 -15.20
CA LYS A 456 -4.76 -23.41 -14.26
C LYS A 456 -5.28 -23.78 -12.88
N LEU A 457 -4.66 -24.80 -12.30
CA LEU A 457 -4.83 -25.22 -10.91
C LEU A 457 -3.65 -24.70 -10.08
N GLU A 458 -3.93 -24.14 -8.92
CA GLU A 458 -2.95 -23.82 -7.89
C GLU A 458 -3.38 -24.46 -6.59
N ALA A 459 -2.45 -25.11 -5.90
CA ALA A 459 -2.68 -25.73 -4.60
C ALA A 459 -1.47 -25.49 -3.70
N GLY A 460 -1.66 -25.43 -2.39
CA GLY A 460 -0.55 -25.26 -1.48
C GLY A 460 -0.92 -25.54 -0.03
N VAL A 461 0.13 -25.66 0.78
CA VAL A 461 0.05 -25.90 2.22
C VAL A 461 0.98 -24.94 2.96
N LYS A 462 0.58 -24.58 4.18
CA LYS A 462 1.36 -23.74 5.09
C LYS A 462 1.19 -24.25 6.51
N SER A 463 2.27 -24.27 7.29
CA SER A 463 2.24 -24.44 8.73
C SER A 463 3.11 -23.36 9.37
N SER A 464 2.58 -22.69 10.39
CA SER A 464 3.31 -21.67 11.15
C SER A 464 3.21 -21.94 12.64
N TYR A 465 4.26 -21.61 13.38
CA TYR A 465 4.32 -21.65 14.82
C TYR A 465 4.92 -20.34 15.36
N VAL A 466 4.21 -19.73 16.30
CA VAL A 466 4.62 -18.47 16.94
C VAL A 466 4.68 -18.70 18.45
N ARG A 467 5.73 -18.17 19.07
CA ARG A 467 5.85 -18.02 20.52
C ARG A 467 6.18 -16.59 20.87
N THR A 468 5.38 -15.99 21.73
CA THR A 468 5.73 -14.71 22.37
C THR A 468 6.04 -14.92 23.83
N ASP A 469 6.99 -14.11 24.34
CA ASP A 469 7.41 -14.13 25.73
C ASP A 469 7.57 -12.66 26.17
N ASN A 470 6.65 -12.21 27.03
CA ASN A 470 6.54 -10.81 27.40
C ASN A 470 6.62 -10.67 28.91
N MET A 471 7.45 -9.74 29.38
CA MET A 471 7.55 -9.38 30.79
C MET A 471 7.26 -7.89 30.95
N ALA A 472 6.61 -7.53 32.05
CA ALA A 472 6.44 -6.16 32.49
C ALA A 472 6.89 -6.07 33.95
N ASN A 473 7.96 -5.38 34.21
CA ASN A 473 8.47 -5.15 35.55
C ASN A 473 8.26 -3.66 35.86
N TYR A 474 7.34 -3.38 36.79
CA TYR A 474 7.02 -2.03 37.25
C TYR A 474 7.48 -1.83 38.69
N PHE A 475 7.98 -0.63 38.97
CA PHE A 475 8.47 -0.23 40.28
C PHE A 475 7.89 1.14 40.63
N ASN A 476 7.35 1.26 41.83
CA ASN A 476 7.08 2.55 42.46
C ASN A 476 8.38 3.02 43.12
N VAL A 477 8.74 4.28 42.95
CA VAL A 477 9.96 4.84 43.51
C VAL A 477 9.58 5.75 44.67
N GLU A 478 9.96 5.34 45.91
CA GLU A 478 9.76 6.12 47.13
C GLU A 478 11.13 6.47 47.74
N ASN A 479 11.40 7.74 48.00
CA ASN A 479 12.68 8.21 48.53
C ASN A 479 13.89 7.71 47.72
N ASP A 480 13.80 7.75 46.39
CA ASP A 480 14.82 7.22 45.44
C ASP A 480 15.05 5.71 45.51
N VAL A 481 14.21 4.94 46.21
CA VAL A 481 14.30 3.48 46.27
C VAL A 481 13.18 2.87 45.42
N PRO A 482 13.53 2.07 44.41
CA PRO A 482 12.53 1.38 43.61
C PRO A 482 11.99 0.14 44.37
N GLU A 483 10.67 0.10 44.54
CA GLU A 483 9.92 -1.03 45.07
C GLU A 483 9.07 -1.68 44.02
N VAL A 484 9.08 -3.01 43.90
CA VAL A 484 8.29 -3.75 42.89
C VAL A 484 6.81 -3.48 43.07
N ASP A 485 6.16 -2.96 42.04
CA ASP A 485 4.71 -2.90 41.99
C ASP A 485 4.13 -4.28 41.58
N THR A 486 3.75 -5.05 42.58
CA THR A 486 3.23 -6.41 42.39
C THR A 486 1.90 -6.46 41.65
N THR A 487 1.17 -5.34 41.59
CA THR A 487 -0.13 -5.26 40.90
C THR A 487 0.03 -5.05 39.40
N LYS A 488 1.16 -4.47 38.96
CA LYS A 488 1.46 -4.14 37.58
C LYS A 488 2.52 -5.08 36.96
N THR A 489 3.39 -5.66 37.79
CA THR A 489 4.43 -6.63 37.34
C THR A 489 3.79 -7.94 36.91
N ASN A 490 4.11 -8.41 35.69
CA ASN A 490 3.48 -9.56 35.09
C ASN A 490 4.40 -10.25 34.06
N HIS A 491 4.16 -11.55 33.80
CA HIS A 491 4.85 -12.33 32.78
C HIS A 491 3.83 -13.17 31.99
N PHE A 492 3.78 -12.99 30.66
CA PHE A 492 2.82 -13.64 29.78
C PHE A 492 3.48 -14.32 28.60
N ILE A 493 3.17 -15.60 28.39
CA ILE A 493 3.62 -16.41 27.26
C ILE A 493 2.43 -16.77 26.40
N TYR A 494 2.50 -16.47 25.10
CA TYR A 494 1.50 -16.87 24.12
C TYR A 494 2.13 -17.79 23.08
N ARG A 495 1.41 -18.83 22.66
CA ARG A 495 1.79 -19.76 21.61
C ARG A 495 0.64 -19.94 20.64
N GLU A 496 0.96 -19.98 19.36
CA GLU A 496 -0.02 -20.18 18.30
C GLU A 496 0.54 -21.08 17.21
N ASN A 497 -0.28 -21.99 16.70
CA ASN A 497 0.02 -22.79 15.52
C ASN A 497 -1.13 -22.68 14.53
N ILE A 498 -0.83 -22.31 13.27
CA ILE A 498 -1.80 -22.21 12.19
C ILE A 498 -1.39 -23.16 11.08
N ASN A 499 -2.28 -24.10 10.73
CA ASN A 499 -2.10 -25.03 9.62
C ASN A 499 -3.15 -24.74 8.56
N ALA A 500 -2.70 -24.54 7.31
CA ALA A 500 -3.55 -24.13 6.21
C ALA A 500 -3.30 -24.95 4.96
N GLY A 501 -4.38 -25.22 4.21
CA GLY A 501 -4.34 -25.79 2.86
C GLY A 501 -5.27 -25.02 1.95
N TYR A 502 -4.90 -24.87 0.68
CA TYR A 502 -5.75 -24.21 -0.31
C TYR A 502 -5.72 -24.87 -1.68
N VAL A 503 -6.81 -24.68 -2.41
CA VAL A 503 -6.94 -24.99 -3.83
C VAL A 503 -7.57 -23.78 -4.54
N ASN A 504 -7.05 -23.44 -5.72
CA ASN A 504 -7.53 -22.33 -6.53
C ASN A 504 -7.55 -22.75 -8.00
N LEU A 505 -8.69 -22.59 -8.66
CA LEU A 505 -8.90 -22.89 -10.06
C LEU A 505 -9.12 -21.58 -10.83
N ASN A 506 -8.37 -21.39 -11.91
CA ASN A 506 -8.45 -20.21 -12.77
C ASN A 506 -8.71 -20.64 -14.20
N LYS A 507 -9.79 -20.13 -14.80
CA LYS A 507 -10.15 -20.42 -16.19
C LYS A 507 -10.44 -19.13 -16.95
N GLN A 508 -9.84 -19.01 -18.12
CA GLN A 508 -10.18 -18.01 -19.13
C GLN A 508 -11.01 -18.67 -20.23
N TYR A 509 -12.19 -18.10 -20.51
CA TYR A 509 -13.06 -18.63 -21.56
C TYR A 509 -13.63 -17.48 -22.40
N LYS A 510 -13.09 -17.29 -23.63
CA LYS A 510 -13.47 -16.18 -24.52
C LYS A 510 -13.43 -14.83 -23.79
N LYS A 511 -14.60 -14.23 -23.52
CA LYS A 511 -14.80 -12.96 -22.85
C LYS A 511 -14.90 -13.07 -21.32
N TRP A 512 -14.87 -14.30 -20.77
CA TRP A 512 -15.04 -14.55 -19.34
C TRP A 512 -13.72 -14.98 -18.72
N GLY A 513 -13.39 -14.40 -17.58
CA GLY A 513 -12.36 -14.87 -16.67
C GLY A 513 -13.02 -15.31 -15.36
N ILE A 514 -12.80 -16.55 -14.95
CA ILE A 514 -13.37 -17.11 -13.72
C ILE A 514 -12.24 -17.68 -12.87
N GLN A 515 -12.22 -17.29 -11.59
CA GLN A 515 -11.32 -17.86 -10.60
C GLN A 515 -12.13 -18.21 -9.36
N ALA A 516 -12.03 -19.46 -8.92
CA ALA A 516 -12.67 -19.95 -7.70
C ALA A 516 -11.61 -20.62 -6.82
N GLY A 517 -11.63 -20.33 -5.54
CA GLY A 517 -10.68 -20.88 -4.58
C GLY A 517 -11.31 -21.15 -3.22
N LEU A 518 -10.74 -22.13 -2.52
CA LEU A 518 -11.07 -22.43 -1.13
C LEU A 518 -9.77 -22.59 -0.36
N ARG A 519 -9.68 -21.90 0.75
CA ARG A 519 -8.64 -22.08 1.76
C ARG A 519 -9.27 -22.52 3.07
N VAL A 520 -8.59 -23.43 3.73
CA VAL A 520 -9.01 -24.00 5.01
C VAL A 520 -7.89 -23.80 6.00
N GLU A 521 -8.21 -23.31 7.20
CA GLU A 521 -7.23 -23.06 8.27
C GLU A 521 -7.69 -23.69 9.58
N ASN A 522 -6.78 -24.38 10.27
CA ASN A 522 -6.90 -24.79 11.66
C ASN A 522 -5.95 -23.95 12.49
N THR A 523 -6.47 -23.27 13.50
CA THR A 523 -5.71 -22.43 14.43
C THR A 523 -5.80 -22.99 15.83
N ASN A 524 -4.65 -23.27 16.45
CA ASN A 524 -4.51 -23.67 17.84
C ASN A 524 -3.71 -22.60 18.57
N TYR A 525 -4.23 -22.07 19.67
CA TYR A 525 -3.47 -21.09 20.46
C TYR A 525 -3.69 -21.26 21.95
N SER A 526 -2.69 -20.85 22.72
CA SER A 526 -2.70 -20.89 24.18
C SER A 526 -1.99 -19.67 24.75
N GLY A 527 -2.53 -19.14 25.83
CA GLY A 527 -1.90 -18.11 26.65
C GLY A 527 -1.64 -18.63 28.06
N HIS A 528 -0.51 -18.28 28.61
CA HIS A 528 -0.12 -18.60 29.98
C HIS A 528 0.39 -17.35 30.67
N GLN A 529 -0.36 -16.83 31.63
CA GLN A 529 0.07 -15.80 32.56
C GLN A 529 0.72 -16.49 33.74
N LEU A 530 2.02 -16.27 33.87
CA LEU A 530 2.81 -16.74 35.02
C LEU A 530 2.54 -15.79 36.20
N GLY A 531 1.94 -16.31 37.26
CA GLY A 531 1.73 -15.53 38.46
C GLY A 531 3.06 -15.07 39.07
N ASN A 532 3.08 -13.85 39.64
CA ASN A 532 4.29 -13.35 40.32
C ASN A 532 4.43 -13.86 41.77
N GLY A 533 3.46 -14.63 42.25
CA GLY A 533 3.45 -15.18 43.62
C GLY A 533 3.28 -14.16 44.75
N LEU A 534 3.23 -12.87 44.39
CA LEU A 534 3.23 -11.74 45.34
C LEU A 534 1.88 -11.03 45.42
N SER A 535 1.02 -11.21 44.42
CA SER A 535 -0.26 -10.51 44.29
C SER A 535 -1.42 -11.49 44.07
N VAL A 536 -2.59 -11.16 44.68
CA VAL A 536 -3.85 -11.88 44.47
C VAL A 536 -4.42 -11.64 43.08
N ILE A 537 -4.01 -10.55 42.43
CA ILE A 537 -4.50 -10.10 41.12
C ILE A 537 -3.77 -10.85 39.99
N ASN A 538 -2.46 -11.02 40.11
CA ASN A 538 -1.63 -11.66 39.07
C ASN A 538 -1.37 -13.14 39.40
N LYS A 539 -2.44 -13.94 39.39
CA LYS A 539 -2.38 -15.39 39.61
C LYS A 539 -1.95 -16.12 38.35
N ASP A 540 -1.27 -17.26 38.55
CA ASP A 540 -1.01 -18.22 37.49
C ASP A 540 -2.33 -18.66 36.83
N SER A 541 -2.44 -18.45 35.52
CA SER A 541 -3.63 -18.81 34.74
C SER A 541 -3.26 -19.14 33.31
N SER A 542 -3.99 -20.09 32.74
CA SER A 542 -3.79 -20.48 31.35
C SER A 542 -5.10 -20.72 30.62
N PHE A 543 -5.10 -20.52 29.33
CA PHE A 543 -6.20 -20.88 28.44
C PHE A 543 -5.66 -21.50 27.16
N SER A 544 -6.50 -22.32 26.52
CA SER A 544 -6.21 -22.91 25.20
C SER A 544 -7.48 -22.91 24.36
N ARG A 545 -7.32 -22.67 23.06
CA ARG A 545 -8.42 -22.65 22.09
C ARG A 545 -8.01 -23.27 20.76
N ASN A 546 -8.99 -23.85 20.09
CA ASN A 546 -8.87 -24.40 18.74
C ASN A 546 -10.07 -23.98 17.91
N TYR A 547 -9.85 -23.60 16.65
CA TYR A 547 -10.95 -23.35 15.72
C TYR A 547 -10.55 -23.68 14.28
N PHE A 548 -11.55 -24.01 13.48
CA PHE A 548 -11.42 -24.33 12.07
C PHE A 548 -12.21 -23.33 11.23
N SER A 549 -11.62 -22.84 10.13
CA SER A 549 -12.22 -21.81 9.31
C SER A 549 -12.06 -22.07 7.82
N PHE A 550 -13.11 -21.72 7.05
CA PHE A 550 -13.14 -21.83 5.60
C PHE A 550 -13.16 -20.45 4.97
N PHE A 551 -12.34 -20.24 3.93
CA PHE A 551 -12.18 -18.97 3.24
C PHE A 551 -12.40 -19.14 1.73
N PRO A 552 -13.66 -19.19 1.28
CA PRO A 552 -14.00 -19.21 -0.13
C PRO A 552 -13.70 -17.88 -0.80
N THR A 553 -13.25 -17.95 -2.06
CA THR A 553 -13.04 -16.78 -2.94
C THR A 553 -13.63 -17.07 -4.32
N LEU A 554 -14.26 -16.06 -4.94
CA LEU A 554 -14.79 -16.14 -6.28
C LEU A 554 -14.54 -14.81 -7.01
N TYR A 555 -14.03 -14.90 -8.23
CA TYR A 555 -13.85 -13.78 -9.16
C TYR A 555 -14.45 -14.14 -10.49
N VAL A 556 -15.28 -13.28 -11.01
CA VAL A 556 -15.83 -13.38 -12.35
C VAL A 556 -15.59 -12.07 -13.05
N SER A 557 -14.95 -12.09 -14.21
CA SER A 557 -14.80 -10.94 -15.09
C SER A 557 -15.43 -11.21 -16.45
N TYR A 558 -16.03 -10.18 -17.04
CA TYR A 558 -16.68 -10.25 -18.34
C TYR A 558 -16.26 -9.05 -19.20
N GLN A 559 -15.57 -9.32 -20.31
CA GLN A 559 -15.21 -8.34 -21.31
C GLN A 559 -16.37 -8.18 -22.31
N ALA A 560 -17.29 -7.25 -22.08
CA ALA A 560 -18.47 -7.06 -22.93
C ALA A 560 -18.06 -6.62 -24.35
N ASN A 561 -17.15 -5.63 -24.43
CA ASN A 561 -16.53 -5.16 -25.67
C ASN A 561 -15.14 -4.55 -25.34
N GLU A 562 -14.46 -3.97 -26.32
CA GLU A 562 -13.10 -3.41 -26.16
C GLU A 562 -13.01 -2.31 -25.08
N LYS A 563 -14.11 -1.61 -24.80
CA LYS A 563 -14.15 -0.51 -23.83
C LYS A 563 -14.76 -0.87 -22.49
N ASN A 564 -15.61 -1.92 -22.41
CA ASN A 564 -16.37 -2.22 -21.21
C ASN A 564 -16.01 -3.58 -20.63
N GLN A 565 -15.51 -3.57 -19.41
CA GLN A 565 -15.24 -4.75 -18.60
C GLN A 565 -16.04 -4.68 -17.29
N PHE A 566 -16.72 -5.77 -16.95
CA PHE A 566 -17.43 -5.93 -15.67
C PHE A 566 -16.74 -6.99 -14.81
N SER A 567 -16.84 -6.85 -13.50
CA SER A 567 -16.32 -7.86 -12.55
C SER A 567 -17.24 -8.02 -11.34
N VAL A 568 -17.28 -9.23 -10.82
CA VAL A 568 -17.91 -9.58 -9.55
C VAL A 568 -16.90 -10.33 -8.72
N ASN A 569 -16.64 -9.85 -7.48
CA ASN A 569 -15.68 -10.45 -6.58
C ASN A 569 -16.36 -10.75 -5.25
N TYR A 570 -16.10 -11.93 -4.70
CA TYR A 570 -16.50 -12.32 -3.35
C TYR A 570 -15.32 -12.95 -2.63
N GLY A 571 -15.17 -12.65 -1.33
CA GLY A 571 -14.19 -13.30 -0.48
C GLY A 571 -14.58 -13.23 1.00
N ARG A 572 -14.37 -14.35 1.72
CA ARG A 572 -14.38 -14.38 3.18
C ARG A 572 -12.96 -14.23 3.70
N ARG A 573 -12.76 -13.38 4.71
CA ARG A 573 -11.44 -13.06 5.28
C ARG A 573 -11.50 -13.11 6.81
N ILE A 574 -10.33 -13.23 7.43
CA ILE A 574 -10.15 -13.16 8.88
C ILE A 574 -9.16 -12.03 9.20
N ASP A 575 -9.34 -11.42 10.36
CA ASP A 575 -8.31 -10.57 10.95
C ASP A 575 -8.12 -11.00 12.39
N ARG A 576 -6.89 -11.34 12.73
CA ARG A 576 -6.52 -11.82 14.06
C ARG A 576 -5.91 -10.67 14.85
N PRO A 577 -6.15 -10.60 16.16
CA PRO A 577 -5.51 -9.60 17.01
C PRO A 577 -3.98 -9.60 16.88
N ALA A 578 -3.36 -8.45 17.05
CA ALA A 578 -1.92 -8.39 17.21
C ALA A 578 -1.50 -9.14 18.50
N TYR A 579 -0.30 -9.67 18.53
CA TYR A 579 0.17 -10.45 19.69
C TYR A 579 0.20 -9.61 20.97
N GLN A 580 0.54 -8.32 20.85
CA GLN A 580 0.56 -7.37 21.95
C GLN A 580 -0.84 -7.05 22.48
N ASP A 581 -1.87 -7.07 21.63
CA ASP A 581 -3.27 -6.85 22.04
C ASP A 581 -3.81 -7.97 22.91
N LEU A 582 -3.21 -9.16 22.83
CA LEU A 582 -3.55 -10.32 23.66
C LEU A 582 -2.81 -10.35 25.00
N ASN A 583 -1.83 -9.46 25.19
CA ASN A 583 -1.04 -9.37 26.39
C ASN A 583 -1.80 -8.58 27.47
N PRO A 584 -2.16 -9.19 28.64
CA PRO A 584 -3.02 -8.54 29.64
C PRO A 584 -2.36 -7.39 30.43
N PHE A 585 -1.15 -6.97 30.04
CA PHE A 585 -0.41 -5.93 30.74
C PHE A 585 -1.08 -4.56 30.65
N LEU A 586 -0.80 -3.71 31.64
CA LEU A 586 -1.10 -2.30 31.62
C LEU A 586 0.11 -1.53 31.10
N PHE A 587 -0.13 -0.67 30.13
CA PHE A 587 0.86 0.28 29.61
C PHE A 587 0.36 1.68 29.97
N PHE A 588 1.14 2.41 30.73
CA PHE A 588 0.76 3.75 31.19
C PHE A 588 1.07 4.78 30.11
N LEU A 589 0.09 5.63 29.80
CA LEU A 589 0.25 6.83 28.98
C LEU A 589 0.38 8.05 29.90
N ASP A 590 -0.40 8.08 30.95
CA ASP A 590 -0.35 9.02 32.07
C ASP A 590 -1.07 8.41 33.28
N GLN A 591 -1.19 9.16 34.40
CA GLN A 591 -1.82 8.69 35.64
C GLN A 591 -3.32 8.31 35.46
N TYR A 592 -4.00 8.86 34.49
CA TYR A 592 -5.45 8.66 34.25
C TYR A 592 -5.76 7.96 32.92
N THR A 593 -4.74 7.60 32.16
CA THR A 593 -4.94 6.96 30.88
C THR A 593 -3.95 5.80 30.70
N TYR A 594 -4.46 4.57 30.62
CA TYR A 594 -3.62 3.39 30.34
C TYR A 594 -4.18 2.56 29.21
N GLN A 595 -3.30 1.90 28.51
CA GLN A 595 -3.62 0.89 27.54
C GLN A 595 -3.53 -0.49 28.19
N ALA A 596 -4.50 -1.38 27.91
CA ALA A 596 -4.51 -2.75 28.39
C ALA A 596 -4.70 -3.69 27.20
N GLY A 597 -4.01 -4.82 27.18
CA GLY A 597 -4.35 -5.88 26.25
C GLY A 597 -5.54 -6.71 26.73
N ASN A 598 -6.06 -7.53 25.82
CA ASN A 598 -7.23 -8.39 26.06
C ASN A 598 -6.93 -9.82 25.58
N PRO A 599 -6.57 -10.75 26.49
CA PRO A 599 -6.24 -12.13 26.11
C PRO A 599 -7.45 -12.92 25.56
N TYR A 600 -8.67 -12.41 25.75
CA TYR A 600 -9.91 -13.02 25.28
C TYR A 600 -10.40 -12.45 23.95
N LEU A 601 -9.65 -11.54 23.36
CA LEU A 601 -10.01 -10.92 22.09
C LEU A 601 -10.16 -11.97 20.98
N GLN A 602 -11.30 -11.95 20.30
CA GLN A 602 -11.64 -12.91 19.26
C GLN A 602 -11.27 -12.35 17.88
N PRO A 603 -10.86 -13.21 16.94
CA PRO A 603 -10.66 -12.79 15.58
C PRO A 603 -11.97 -12.36 14.92
N GLN A 604 -11.91 -11.37 14.05
CA GLN A 604 -13.05 -10.90 13.27
C GLN A 604 -13.09 -11.55 11.89
N PHE A 605 -14.31 -11.77 11.38
CA PHE A 605 -14.53 -12.39 10.07
C PHE A 605 -15.32 -11.44 9.16
N SER A 606 -14.82 -11.21 7.95
CA SER A 606 -15.45 -10.32 6.97
C SER A 606 -15.91 -11.08 5.73
N HIS A 607 -17.11 -10.78 5.26
CA HIS A 607 -17.62 -11.13 3.93
C HIS A 607 -17.58 -9.87 3.07
N ASN A 608 -16.87 -9.92 1.95
CA ASN A 608 -16.69 -8.81 1.05
C ASN A 608 -17.27 -9.15 -0.33
N VAL A 609 -18.12 -8.27 -0.87
CA VAL A 609 -18.66 -8.34 -2.23
C VAL A 609 -18.31 -7.05 -2.94
N GLU A 610 -17.82 -7.15 -4.18
CA GLU A 610 -17.54 -6.00 -5.04
C GLU A 610 -18.08 -6.23 -6.45
N LEU A 611 -18.73 -5.21 -7.01
CA LEU A 611 -19.14 -5.13 -8.40
C LEU A 611 -18.33 -4.02 -9.07
N GLY A 612 -17.56 -4.36 -10.10
CA GLY A 612 -16.70 -3.43 -10.82
C GLY A 612 -17.15 -3.23 -12.26
N HIS A 613 -17.00 -1.99 -12.74
CA HIS A 613 -17.11 -1.64 -14.16
C HIS A 613 -15.91 -0.79 -14.53
N THR A 614 -15.22 -1.15 -15.61
CA THR A 614 -14.12 -0.37 -16.18
C THR A 614 -14.47 0.03 -17.60
N TYR A 615 -14.40 1.34 -17.88
CA TYR A 615 -14.69 1.92 -19.19
C TYR A 615 -13.41 2.46 -19.83
N GLY A 616 -13.07 1.96 -21.02
CA GLY A 616 -11.94 2.44 -21.83
C GLY A 616 -10.58 2.39 -21.15
N GLY A 617 -10.45 1.67 -20.03
CA GLY A 617 -9.22 1.60 -19.22
C GLY A 617 -8.90 2.87 -18.41
N TRP A 618 -9.65 3.97 -18.59
CA TRP A 618 -9.41 5.24 -17.92
C TRP A 618 -10.39 5.57 -16.79
N LEU A 619 -11.59 4.96 -16.80
CA LEU A 619 -12.61 5.14 -15.75
C LEU A 619 -12.98 3.80 -15.13
N SER A 620 -12.91 3.68 -13.83
CA SER A 620 -13.34 2.51 -13.06
C SER A 620 -14.35 2.92 -11.99
N THR A 621 -15.47 2.21 -11.95
CA THR A 621 -16.52 2.34 -10.93
C THR A 621 -16.61 1.04 -10.15
N THR A 622 -16.63 1.11 -8.82
CA THR A 622 -16.76 -0.06 -7.95
C THR A 622 -17.86 0.18 -6.92
N LEU A 623 -18.83 -0.72 -6.87
CA LEU A 623 -19.76 -0.83 -5.75
C LEU A 623 -19.21 -1.88 -4.79
N ASN A 624 -19.14 -1.59 -3.50
CA ASN A 624 -18.64 -2.50 -2.50
C ASN A 624 -19.60 -2.63 -1.33
N TYR A 625 -19.70 -3.85 -0.80
CA TYR A 625 -20.37 -4.14 0.46
C TYR A 625 -19.51 -5.09 1.29
N SER A 626 -19.40 -4.81 2.58
CA SER A 626 -18.66 -5.64 3.53
C SER A 626 -19.45 -5.77 4.83
N TYR A 627 -19.56 -7.00 5.32
CA TYR A 627 -20.09 -7.32 6.64
C TYR A 627 -19.00 -8.01 7.47
N THR A 628 -18.64 -7.41 8.61
CA THR A 628 -17.64 -7.97 9.54
C THR A 628 -18.35 -8.37 10.82
N LYS A 629 -18.24 -9.65 11.18
CA LYS A 629 -18.69 -10.23 12.44
C LYS A 629 -17.55 -10.21 13.46
N ASP A 630 -17.90 -10.07 14.74
CA ASP A 630 -16.98 -10.01 15.88
C ASP A 630 -15.91 -8.90 15.70
N PHE A 631 -16.34 -7.79 15.07
CA PHE A 631 -15.46 -6.65 14.79
C PHE A 631 -14.81 -6.16 16.07
N PHE A 632 -13.49 -6.06 16.08
CA PHE A 632 -12.74 -5.49 17.19
C PHE A 632 -12.04 -4.18 16.77
N SER A 633 -11.96 -3.28 17.74
CA SER A 633 -11.27 -1.99 17.61
C SER A 633 -10.81 -1.55 18.99
N GLU A 634 -10.00 -0.52 19.02
CA GLU A 634 -9.71 0.18 20.27
C GLU A 634 -11.01 0.70 20.87
N THR A 635 -11.19 0.43 22.14
CA THR A 635 -12.35 0.81 22.94
C THR A 635 -11.90 1.57 24.18
N PHE A 636 -12.78 2.44 24.66
CA PHE A 636 -12.54 3.28 25.82
C PHE A 636 -13.48 2.83 26.92
N GLU A 637 -12.91 2.34 28.01
CA GLU A 637 -13.63 1.95 29.20
C GLU A 637 -13.37 2.96 30.30
N GLN A 638 -14.41 3.49 30.94
CA GLN A 638 -14.28 4.39 32.06
C GLN A 638 -14.26 3.60 33.38
N SER A 639 -13.21 3.74 34.19
CA SER A 639 -13.07 3.18 35.52
C SER A 639 -12.76 4.28 36.53
N GLY A 640 -13.79 4.78 37.24
CA GLY A 640 -13.63 5.96 38.07
C GLY A 640 -13.21 7.20 37.26
N ARG A 641 -12.09 7.82 37.60
CA ARG A 641 -11.47 8.92 36.82
C ARG A 641 -10.47 8.44 35.76
N ALA A 642 -10.15 7.15 35.70
CA ALA A 642 -9.24 6.58 34.75
C ALA A 642 -9.95 6.10 33.48
N THR A 643 -9.30 6.29 32.33
CA THR A 643 -9.72 5.75 31.03
C THR A 643 -8.78 4.62 30.62
N ILE A 644 -9.34 3.46 30.36
CA ILE A 644 -8.63 2.27 29.91
C ILE A 644 -8.87 2.11 28.42
N LEU A 645 -7.80 2.18 27.64
CA LEU A 645 -7.82 1.89 26.22
C LEU A 645 -7.51 0.41 26.05
N ARG A 646 -8.38 -0.35 25.40
CA ARG A 646 -8.08 -1.75 25.04
C ARG A 646 -8.78 -2.14 23.75
N ASN A 647 -8.22 -3.09 23.03
CA ASN A 647 -8.96 -3.68 21.93
C ASN A 647 -10.08 -4.59 22.46
N GLY A 648 -11.31 -4.33 22.03
CA GLY A 648 -12.50 -5.08 22.39
C GLY A 648 -13.33 -5.47 21.17
N ASN A 649 -14.03 -6.60 21.24
CA ASN A 649 -15.01 -6.99 20.21
C ASN A 649 -16.27 -6.15 20.38
N ILE A 650 -16.52 -5.21 19.48
CA ILE A 650 -17.65 -4.27 19.52
C ILE A 650 -18.94 -4.92 19.02
N GLY A 651 -18.85 -5.98 18.22
CA GLY A 651 -20.01 -6.65 17.61
C GLY A 651 -19.87 -6.74 16.09
N SER A 652 -20.62 -5.97 15.32
CA SER A 652 -20.56 -6.01 13.86
C SER A 652 -20.23 -4.66 13.23
N ARG A 653 -19.57 -4.71 12.09
CA ARG A 653 -19.36 -3.56 11.20
C ARG A 653 -19.98 -3.84 9.83
N GLN A 654 -20.78 -2.92 9.35
CA GLN A 654 -21.28 -2.90 7.98
C GLN A 654 -20.65 -1.74 7.22
N ASN A 655 -20.34 -1.98 5.96
CA ASN A 655 -19.70 -0.98 5.10
C ASN A 655 -20.29 -1.11 3.70
N ALA A 656 -20.83 -0.03 3.14
CA ALA A 656 -21.39 0.00 1.79
C ALA A 656 -20.93 1.28 1.08
N GLY A 657 -20.43 1.16 -0.15
CA GLY A 657 -19.89 2.32 -0.82
C GLY A 657 -19.82 2.23 -2.34
N ILE A 658 -19.61 3.40 -2.94
CA ILE A 658 -19.30 3.56 -4.35
C ILE A 658 -17.99 4.31 -4.51
N ALA A 659 -17.05 3.73 -5.26
CA ALA A 659 -15.77 4.33 -5.59
C ALA A 659 -15.66 4.58 -7.10
N LEU A 660 -15.16 5.75 -7.46
CA LEU A 660 -14.82 6.18 -8.81
C LEU A 660 -13.32 6.43 -8.90
N SER A 661 -12.65 5.87 -9.90
CA SER A 661 -11.25 6.14 -10.21
C SER A 661 -11.14 6.54 -11.67
N ALA A 662 -10.55 7.70 -11.96
CA ALA A 662 -10.38 8.19 -13.32
C ALA A 662 -8.94 8.65 -13.55
N GLN A 663 -8.37 8.27 -14.70
CA GLN A 663 -7.07 8.75 -15.19
C GLN A 663 -7.30 9.57 -16.47
N LEU A 664 -7.15 10.88 -16.35
CA LEU A 664 -7.46 11.84 -17.40
C LEU A 664 -6.16 12.39 -18.00
N HIS A 665 -5.91 12.16 -19.28
CA HIS A 665 -4.88 12.85 -20.04
C HIS A 665 -5.46 14.19 -20.55
N VAL A 666 -5.39 15.23 -19.69
CA VAL A 666 -5.97 16.54 -19.99
C VAL A 666 -5.25 17.17 -21.18
N THR A 667 -3.93 17.04 -21.21
CA THR A 667 -3.06 17.41 -22.35
C THR A 667 -1.90 16.41 -22.48
N LYS A 668 -1.03 16.56 -23.48
CA LYS A 668 0.19 15.72 -23.60
C LYS A 668 1.18 15.88 -22.43
N TRP A 669 1.12 17.01 -21.74
CA TRP A 669 2.02 17.36 -20.63
C TRP A 669 1.32 17.37 -19.26
N TRP A 670 -0.02 17.23 -19.20
CA TRP A 670 -0.79 17.22 -17.97
C TRP A 670 -1.67 15.97 -17.89
N MET A 671 -1.43 15.15 -16.87
CA MET A 671 -2.24 13.99 -16.48
C MET A 671 -2.85 14.25 -15.10
N SER A 672 -4.14 14.00 -14.93
CA SER A 672 -4.86 14.08 -13.66
C SER A 672 -5.40 12.71 -13.28
N ILE A 673 -5.13 12.28 -12.06
CA ILE A 673 -5.67 11.06 -11.46
C ILE A 673 -6.65 11.50 -10.38
N LEU A 674 -7.88 11.07 -10.51
CA LEU A 674 -8.98 11.39 -9.59
C LEU A 674 -9.46 10.10 -8.94
N TYR A 675 -9.63 10.13 -7.64
CA TYR A 675 -10.31 9.07 -6.90
C TYR A 675 -11.35 9.69 -5.97
N SER A 676 -12.56 9.16 -6.00
CA SER A 676 -13.66 9.53 -5.10
C SER A 676 -14.28 8.28 -4.53
N ASN A 677 -14.52 8.25 -3.23
CA ASN A 677 -15.20 7.14 -2.56
C ASN A 677 -16.23 7.70 -1.58
N VAL A 678 -17.49 7.40 -1.82
CA VAL A 678 -18.59 7.64 -0.85
C VAL A 678 -18.84 6.31 -0.15
N ASN A 679 -18.71 6.29 1.17
CA ASN A 679 -18.76 5.08 1.95
C ASN A 679 -19.61 5.28 3.22
N TYR A 680 -20.64 4.48 3.38
CA TYR A 680 -21.43 4.38 4.62
C TYR A 680 -20.83 3.29 5.50
N THR A 681 -20.51 3.62 6.74
CA THR A 681 -19.99 2.69 7.75
C THR A 681 -20.89 2.73 8.98
N LYS A 682 -21.30 1.55 9.47
CA LYS A 682 -22.08 1.39 10.70
C LYS A 682 -21.45 0.35 11.61
N PHE A 683 -21.29 0.72 12.89
CA PHE A 683 -20.90 -0.18 13.97
C PHE A 683 -22.09 -0.45 14.85
N SER A 684 -22.34 -1.72 15.21
CA SER A 684 -23.47 -2.11 16.05
C SER A 684 -23.10 -3.28 16.95
N GLY A 685 -23.40 -3.19 18.23
CA GLY A 685 -23.16 -4.26 19.21
C GLY A 685 -23.43 -3.83 20.64
N ILE A 686 -22.86 -4.59 21.57
CA ILE A 686 -22.87 -4.30 23.02
C ILE A 686 -21.41 -4.23 23.46
N LEU A 687 -21.04 -3.17 24.13
CA LEU A 687 -19.71 -2.95 24.67
C LEU A 687 -19.82 -2.52 26.12
N TYR A 688 -19.13 -3.21 27.03
CA TYR A 688 -19.20 -2.97 28.49
C TYR A 688 -20.62 -2.87 29.04
N GLY A 689 -21.54 -3.70 28.49
CA GLY A 689 -22.96 -3.73 28.89
C GLY A 689 -23.85 -2.68 28.23
N GLU A 690 -23.28 -1.71 27.49
CA GLU A 690 -24.02 -0.64 26.82
C GLU A 690 -24.13 -0.88 25.31
N PRO A 691 -25.27 -0.52 24.69
CA PRO A 691 -25.42 -0.62 23.25
C PRO A 691 -24.56 0.43 22.54
N ILE A 692 -23.81 -0.01 21.53
CA ILE A 692 -23.11 0.87 20.59
C ILE A 692 -23.80 0.83 19.23
N ASN A 693 -24.14 2.00 18.70
CA ASN A 693 -24.71 2.16 17.37
C ASN A 693 -24.22 3.50 16.80
N VAL A 694 -23.11 3.44 16.07
CA VAL A 694 -22.44 4.61 15.51
C VAL A 694 -22.29 4.44 14.02
N ASP A 695 -22.69 5.44 13.25
CA ASP A 695 -22.58 5.41 11.79
C ASP A 695 -22.19 6.76 11.20
N ALA A 696 -21.62 6.70 10.01
CA ALA A 696 -21.37 7.88 9.18
C ALA A 696 -21.29 7.53 7.70
N THR A 697 -21.67 8.51 6.88
CA THR A 697 -21.32 8.55 5.46
C THR A 697 -20.10 9.44 5.27
N THR A 698 -19.04 8.87 4.74
CA THR A 698 -17.76 9.55 4.52
C THR A 698 -17.49 9.67 3.02
N LEU A 699 -17.21 10.88 2.55
CA LEU A 699 -16.64 11.12 1.22
C LEU A 699 -15.12 11.25 1.36
N THR A 700 -14.38 10.46 0.60
CA THR A 700 -12.92 10.59 0.43
C THR A 700 -12.63 11.01 -1.00
N LEU A 701 -11.84 12.07 -1.16
CA LEU A 701 -11.37 12.58 -2.45
C LEU A 701 -9.85 12.54 -2.47
N ASN A 702 -9.26 12.03 -3.56
CA ASN A 702 -7.84 12.15 -3.86
C ASN A 702 -7.69 12.72 -5.26
N VAL A 703 -6.84 13.69 -5.41
CA VAL A 703 -6.50 14.34 -6.69
C VAL A 703 -4.99 14.36 -6.83
N ASN A 704 -4.48 13.88 -7.96
CA ASN A 704 -3.05 13.95 -8.27
C ASN A 704 -2.89 14.49 -9.69
N ASN A 705 -2.31 15.68 -9.80
CA ASN A 705 -1.99 16.32 -11.07
C ASN A 705 -0.50 16.19 -11.33
N GLN A 706 -0.15 15.62 -12.46
CA GLN A 706 1.23 15.38 -12.90
C GLN A 706 1.51 16.18 -14.15
N PHE A 707 2.59 16.96 -14.13
CA PHE A 707 3.01 17.81 -15.21
C PHE A 707 4.39 17.37 -15.70
N THR A 708 4.52 17.13 -16.99
CA THR A 708 5.80 16.74 -17.63
C THR A 708 6.21 17.84 -18.60
N PHE A 709 7.38 18.42 -18.36
CA PHE A 709 7.91 19.51 -19.15
C PHE A 709 9.15 19.07 -19.96
N PRO A 710 9.55 19.83 -20.98
CA PRO A 710 10.79 19.60 -21.71
C PRO A 710 12.03 19.58 -20.80
N HIS A 711 13.12 19.06 -21.34
CA HIS A 711 14.44 19.00 -20.69
C HIS A 711 14.47 18.27 -19.34
N GLY A 712 13.57 17.28 -19.12
CA GLY A 712 13.55 16.42 -17.93
C GLY A 712 13.03 17.08 -16.66
N TRP A 713 12.25 18.18 -16.78
CA TRP A 713 11.47 18.71 -15.66
C TRP A 713 10.14 18.01 -15.50
N SER A 714 9.70 17.86 -14.28
CA SER A 714 8.33 17.44 -13.94
C SER A 714 7.87 18.14 -12.66
N ALA A 715 6.57 18.37 -12.56
CA ALA A 715 5.95 18.91 -11.35
C ALA A 715 4.73 18.08 -10.98
N GLU A 716 4.30 18.19 -9.74
CA GLU A 716 3.15 17.51 -9.20
C GLU A 716 2.43 18.40 -8.22
N LEU A 717 1.10 18.38 -8.27
CA LEU A 717 0.21 18.96 -7.28
C LEU A 717 -0.81 17.89 -6.89
N SER A 718 -0.76 17.45 -5.65
CA SER A 718 -1.63 16.40 -5.13
C SER A 718 -2.28 16.82 -3.82
N GLY A 719 -3.40 16.19 -3.51
CA GLY A 719 -4.09 16.41 -2.25
C GLY A 719 -5.15 15.37 -2.02
N TRP A 720 -5.53 15.23 -0.78
CA TRP A 720 -6.65 14.42 -0.37
C TRP A 720 -7.52 15.18 0.64
N TYR A 721 -8.78 14.80 0.66
CA TYR A 721 -9.77 15.34 1.59
C TYR A 721 -10.73 14.22 2.01
N ARG A 722 -11.05 14.17 3.30
CA ARG A 722 -12.05 13.29 3.89
C ARG A 722 -13.06 14.12 4.68
N THR A 723 -14.34 13.89 4.48
CA THR A 723 -15.39 14.44 5.35
C THR A 723 -15.39 13.73 6.70
N LYS A 724 -16.26 14.14 7.61
CA LYS A 724 -16.53 13.47 8.88
C LYS A 724 -16.69 11.97 8.69
N GLY A 725 -16.12 11.17 9.61
CA GLY A 725 -16.18 9.72 9.58
C GLY A 725 -16.19 9.11 10.99
N VAL A 726 -16.35 7.78 11.07
CA VAL A 726 -16.37 7.02 12.33
C VAL A 726 -15.29 5.94 12.33
N GLU A 727 -14.62 5.77 13.47
CA GLU A 727 -13.63 4.74 13.73
C GLU A 727 -13.92 4.10 15.10
N GLY A 728 -14.57 2.91 15.12
CA GLY A 728 -15.07 2.31 16.35
C GLY A 728 -16.05 3.22 17.08
N GLN A 729 -15.69 3.67 18.27
CA GLN A 729 -16.47 4.62 19.08
C GLN A 729 -16.25 6.09 18.72
N ILE A 730 -15.17 6.40 17.99
CA ILE A 730 -14.71 7.78 17.77
C ILE A 730 -15.35 8.36 16.51
N VAL A 731 -15.80 9.59 16.58
CA VAL A 731 -16.19 10.42 15.44
C VAL A 731 -15.05 11.40 15.13
N ILE A 732 -14.49 11.30 13.93
CA ILE A 732 -13.40 12.17 13.46
C ILE A 732 -13.99 13.19 12.48
N TYR A 733 -13.69 14.48 12.68
CA TYR A 733 -14.10 15.55 11.78
C TYR A 733 -13.33 15.51 10.45
N SER A 734 -13.71 16.39 9.54
CA SER A 734 -13.09 16.49 8.22
C SER A 734 -11.59 16.77 8.30
N LEU A 735 -10.84 16.14 7.41
CA LEU A 735 -9.38 16.22 7.39
C LEU A 735 -8.90 16.23 5.95
N GLY A 736 -7.78 16.92 5.68
CA GLY A 736 -7.20 16.95 4.34
C GLY A 736 -5.75 17.43 4.35
N GLN A 737 -5.09 17.24 3.22
CA GLN A 737 -3.69 17.62 3.03
C GLN A 737 -3.43 17.96 1.57
N ALA A 738 -2.61 18.98 1.33
CA ALA A 738 -2.13 19.35 0.01
C ALA A 738 -0.58 19.25 -0.06
N THR A 739 -0.07 18.78 -1.18
CA THR A 739 1.35 18.53 -1.43
C THR A 739 1.73 19.03 -2.82
N ALA A 740 2.87 19.70 -2.94
CA ALA A 740 3.43 20.11 -4.24
C ALA A 740 4.89 19.64 -4.35
N ALA A 741 5.32 19.32 -5.56
CA ALA A 741 6.70 18.95 -5.80
C ALA A 741 7.15 19.34 -7.21
N ILE A 742 8.45 19.60 -7.36
CA ILE A 742 9.13 19.77 -8.63
C ILE A 742 10.35 18.87 -8.68
N SER A 743 10.64 18.29 -9.84
CA SER A 743 11.77 17.38 -10.02
C SER A 743 12.48 17.67 -11.33
N LYS A 744 13.79 17.50 -11.32
CA LYS A 744 14.69 17.64 -12.48
C LYS A 744 15.55 16.39 -12.65
N LYS A 745 15.52 15.80 -13.82
CA LYS A 745 16.48 14.76 -14.22
C LYS A 745 17.80 15.43 -14.59
N ILE A 746 18.91 14.92 -14.06
CA ILE A 746 20.27 15.43 -14.24
C ILE A 746 21.22 14.27 -14.59
N LEU A 747 22.50 14.58 -14.90
CA LEU A 747 23.53 13.59 -15.20
C LEU A 747 23.11 12.59 -16.32
N LYS A 748 22.58 13.10 -17.44
CA LYS A 748 22.06 12.28 -18.55
C LYS A 748 21.00 11.27 -18.08
N GLU A 749 20.06 11.74 -17.26
CA GLU A 749 18.98 10.96 -16.65
C GLU A 749 19.41 9.87 -15.66
N LYS A 750 20.69 9.79 -15.29
CA LYS A 750 21.18 8.86 -14.26
C LYS A 750 20.86 9.34 -12.86
N ALA A 751 20.65 10.64 -12.66
CA ALA A 751 20.26 11.21 -11.38
C ALA A 751 19.01 12.08 -11.51
N SER A 752 18.37 12.32 -10.37
CA SER A 752 17.28 13.30 -10.24
C SER A 752 17.42 14.07 -8.94
N LEU A 753 17.02 15.34 -8.98
CA LEU A 753 16.86 16.19 -7.81
C LEU A 753 15.38 16.54 -7.70
N LYS A 754 14.77 16.33 -6.52
CA LYS A 754 13.37 16.64 -6.24
C LYS A 754 13.30 17.60 -5.04
N LEU A 755 12.51 18.65 -5.17
CA LEU A 755 12.08 19.53 -4.10
C LEU A 755 10.59 19.32 -3.89
N GLY A 756 10.16 19.07 -2.66
CA GLY A 756 8.76 18.85 -2.30
C GLY A 756 8.35 19.64 -1.07
N ILE A 757 7.09 20.03 -1.00
CA ILE A 757 6.46 20.58 0.19
C ILE A 757 5.17 19.80 0.48
N ARG A 758 5.09 19.22 1.68
CA ARG A 758 3.96 18.46 2.18
C ARG A 758 3.15 19.31 3.14
N ASP A 759 1.83 19.14 3.12
CA ASP A 759 0.86 19.85 3.97
C ASP A 759 1.09 21.38 4.02
N PHE A 760 1.31 21.98 2.84
CA PHE A 760 1.64 23.40 2.79
C PHE A 760 0.51 24.30 3.26
N LEU A 761 -0.74 23.81 3.29
CA LEU A 761 -1.89 24.48 3.87
C LEU A 761 -2.01 24.26 5.39
N TYR A 762 -1.24 23.34 5.96
CA TYR A 762 -1.26 22.95 7.38
C TYR A 762 -2.65 22.55 7.87
N THR A 763 -3.32 21.70 7.11
CA THR A 763 -4.71 21.25 7.36
C THR A 763 -4.81 19.85 7.94
N ASN A 764 -3.68 19.12 8.03
CA ASN A 764 -3.64 17.77 8.61
C ASN A 764 -3.57 17.85 10.15
N LYS A 765 -4.71 18.19 10.77
CA LYS A 765 -4.89 18.36 12.22
C LYS A 765 -6.06 17.53 12.70
N PRO A 766 -5.85 16.21 13.01
CA PRO A 766 -6.92 15.34 13.47
C PRO A 766 -7.61 15.89 14.73
N HIS A 767 -8.94 15.92 14.71
CA HIS A 767 -9.76 16.26 15.86
C HIS A 767 -11.10 15.54 15.79
N GLY A 768 -11.72 15.31 16.93
CA GLY A 768 -12.94 14.54 16.99
C GLY A 768 -13.52 14.45 18.38
N TYR A 769 -14.50 13.58 18.53
CA TYR A 769 -15.17 13.34 19.79
C TYR A 769 -15.59 11.87 19.95
N LEU A 770 -15.83 11.51 21.19
CA LEU A 770 -16.34 10.23 21.64
C LEU A 770 -17.42 10.48 22.70
N ASN A 771 -18.59 9.84 22.54
CA ASN A 771 -19.67 9.85 23.55
C ASN A 771 -20.04 8.40 23.84
N PHE A 772 -19.62 7.92 24.99
CA PHE A 772 -19.91 6.55 25.38
C PHE A 772 -19.98 6.42 26.90
N GLN A 773 -20.92 5.61 27.41
CA GLN A 773 -21.22 5.48 28.81
C GLN A 773 -21.51 6.86 29.46
N GLN A 774 -20.88 7.15 30.59
CA GLN A 774 -20.98 8.41 31.33
C GLN A 774 -19.86 9.41 30.92
N THR A 775 -19.29 9.27 29.72
CA THR A 775 -18.17 10.13 29.29
C THR A 775 -18.44 10.77 27.94
N GLU A 776 -18.29 12.08 27.88
CA GLU A 776 -18.17 12.86 26.66
C GLU A 776 -16.73 13.31 26.53
N ALA A 777 -16.03 12.87 25.49
CA ALA A 777 -14.64 13.23 25.28
C ALA A 777 -14.43 13.93 23.94
N THR A 778 -13.51 14.88 23.92
CA THR A 778 -13.03 15.54 22.70
C THR A 778 -11.51 15.48 22.65
N PHE A 779 -10.96 15.42 21.44
CA PHE A 779 -9.52 15.51 21.26
C PHE A 779 -9.15 16.41 20.08
N ARG A 780 -7.97 17.00 20.17
CA ARG A 780 -7.35 17.79 19.09
C ARG A 780 -5.85 17.51 19.06
N ASN A 781 -5.33 17.22 17.85
CA ASN A 781 -3.97 16.77 17.68
C ASN A 781 -3.25 17.62 16.63
N TYR A 782 -2.14 18.25 17.02
CA TYR A 782 -1.25 19.04 16.16
C TYR A 782 0.07 18.29 15.99
N ARG A 783 0.63 18.31 14.77
CA ARG A 783 1.82 17.53 14.44
C ARG A 783 2.77 18.31 13.54
N ASP A 784 4.01 17.85 13.48
CA ASP A 784 5.02 18.31 12.54
C ASP A 784 4.72 17.80 11.11
N SER A 785 3.57 18.22 10.52
CA SER A 785 3.06 17.75 9.22
C SER A 785 3.51 18.62 8.04
N ARG A 786 3.79 19.92 8.28
CA ARG A 786 4.27 20.83 7.24
C ARG A 786 5.77 20.65 7.05
N GLN A 787 6.17 20.10 5.91
CA GLN A 787 7.54 19.66 5.69
C GLN A 787 8.03 20.03 4.29
N VAL A 788 9.28 20.48 4.19
CA VAL A 788 9.98 20.69 2.92
C VAL A 788 11.04 19.59 2.78
N SER A 789 11.12 18.95 1.62
CA SER A 789 12.08 17.87 1.36
C SER A 789 12.91 18.12 0.13
N VAL A 790 14.20 17.78 0.21
CA VAL A 790 15.11 17.70 -0.93
C VAL A 790 15.59 16.28 -1.05
N THR A 791 15.36 15.66 -2.21
CA THR A 791 15.77 14.28 -2.50
C THR A 791 16.72 14.24 -3.68
N PHE A 792 17.87 13.62 -3.48
CA PHE A 792 18.83 13.27 -4.54
C PHE A 792 18.80 11.77 -4.76
N SER A 793 18.58 11.35 -6.02
CA SER A 793 18.61 9.94 -6.42
C SER A 793 19.64 9.74 -7.52
N TYR A 794 20.50 8.73 -7.39
CA TYR A 794 21.52 8.40 -8.38
C TYR A 794 21.51 6.89 -8.70
N ARG A 795 21.47 6.56 -9.98
CA ARG A 795 21.53 5.20 -10.50
C ARG A 795 22.84 4.96 -11.21
N PHE A 796 23.51 3.84 -10.91
CA PHE A 796 24.79 3.46 -11.49
C PHE A 796 24.79 2.00 -11.97
N GLY A 797 25.80 1.66 -12.79
CA GLY A 797 25.92 0.33 -13.40
C GLY A 797 25.09 0.17 -14.68
N LYS A 798 24.98 -1.05 -15.16
CA LYS A 798 24.25 -1.38 -16.39
C LYS A 798 22.74 -1.31 -16.19
N PRO A 799 21.95 -0.73 -17.14
CA PRO A 799 20.51 -0.66 -17.01
C PRO A 799 19.84 -2.05 -16.98
N LEU A 800 18.78 -2.16 -16.21
CA LEU A 800 17.98 -3.38 -16.03
C LEU A 800 17.20 -3.72 -17.29
N LYS A 801 17.42 -4.88 -17.91
CA LYS A 801 16.76 -5.30 -19.16
C LYS A 801 15.75 -6.44 -19.01
N ALA A 802 15.55 -7.05 -17.84
CA ALA A 802 14.65 -8.21 -17.69
C ALA A 802 14.06 -8.38 -16.28
N PRO A 803 12.90 -9.06 -16.13
CA PRO A 803 12.23 -9.25 -14.85
C PRO A 803 12.97 -10.19 -13.90
N VAL A 804 13.00 -9.91 -12.59
CA VAL A 804 13.60 -10.69 -11.48
C VAL A 804 12.61 -11.70 -10.91
N ARG A 805 13.09 -12.75 -10.24
CA ARG A 805 12.31 -13.81 -9.62
C ARG A 805 11.43 -13.32 -8.45
N HIS A 806 10.17 -13.77 -8.42
CA HIS A 806 9.29 -13.59 -7.26
C HIS A 806 9.61 -14.61 -6.19
N ARG A 807 9.78 -14.16 -4.95
CA ARG A 807 9.94 -15.00 -3.77
C ARG A 807 8.80 -14.67 -2.81
N ALA A 808 8.10 -15.67 -2.30
CA ALA A 808 7.11 -15.51 -1.25
C ALA A 808 7.72 -16.03 0.05
N SER A 809 7.63 -15.31 1.16
CA SER A 809 7.87 -15.84 2.50
C SER A 809 6.59 -16.48 3.05
N GLY A 810 6.75 -17.49 3.90
CA GLY A 810 5.64 -18.14 4.58
C GLY A 810 5.12 -17.37 5.80
N THR A 811 5.92 -16.52 6.44
CA THR A 811 5.64 -15.88 7.74
C THR A 811 4.75 -14.63 7.68
N GLY A 812 4.14 -14.36 6.54
CA GLY A 812 3.52 -13.07 6.25
C GLY A 812 2.37 -12.65 7.14
N GLU A 813 1.55 -13.56 7.53
CA GLU A 813 0.45 -13.31 8.43
C GLU A 813 0.96 -13.05 9.85
N GLU A 814 1.84 -13.89 10.31
CA GLU A 814 2.36 -13.90 11.68
C GLU A 814 3.16 -12.63 11.95
N GLU A 815 4.02 -12.22 11.01
CA GLU A 815 4.81 -11.00 11.15
C GLU A 815 3.96 -9.73 11.10
N SER A 816 2.87 -9.71 10.31
CA SER A 816 1.95 -8.56 10.23
C SER A 816 1.22 -8.28 11.56
N ARG A 817 1.17 -9.26 12.44
CA ARG A 817 0.56 -9.18 13.77
C ARG A 817 1.52 -8.73 14.86
N VAL A 818 2.79 -8.50 14.52
CA VAL A 818 3.79 -7.94 15.45
C VAL A 818 3.74 -6.42 15.38
N LYS A 819 3.35 -5.78 16.48
CA LYS A 819 3.43 -4.32 16.62
C LYS A 819 4.85 -3.93 17.06
N THR A 820 5.62 -3.31 16.18
CA THR A 820 7.03 -2.97 16.43
C THR A 820 7.24 -1.46 16.55
N GLY A 821 6.75 -0.84 17.60
CA GLY A 821 7.00 0.57 17.90
C GLY A 821 5.74 1.37 18.17
N GLY A 822 5.88 2.30 19.09
CA GLY A 822 5.01 3.39 19.45
C GLY A 822 3.53 3.07 19.70
N ASN A 823 3.09 3.34 20.89
CA ASN A 823 1.65 3.45 21.16
C ASN A 823 1.04 4.46 20.17
N ASN A 824 0.04 4.02 19.40
CA ASN A 824 -0.71 4.89 18.50
C ASN A 824 -1.58 5.87 19.27
#